data_34adb7deae0ca1224d0c1ee8eff49bdb
#
_entry.id   34adb7deae0ca1224d0c1ee8eff49bdb
#
_cell.length_a   1.000
_cell.length_b   1.000
_cell.length_c   1.000
_cell.angle_alpha   90.00
_cell.angle_beta   90.00
_cell.angle_gamma   90.00
#
_symmetry.space_group_name_H-M   'P 1'
#
loop_
_entity.id
_entity.type
_entity.pdbx_description
1 polymer ?
#
loop_
_entity_poly.entity_id
_entity_poly.type
_entity_poly.pdbx_seq_one_letter_code
_entity_poly.pdbx_strand_id
1 'polypeptide(L)'
;MRTLDISPVMLLEGYILLLYGIWSGRYTPHHDEIWNIIKTRDGKILFQSFASWFEYNGHTVRVHYSSHRLPLYFFSIFGKIYSQLINGPFCQVVNGHYLPVLPRTVFHGDNVVAALPFHRGLMLLCTEFNGLYIYDGHRISPLKTEVDRQLKTAQVNRAIMIPHDSTLVIGTILGGIYGLDRKGGLKWHYDTHNLLRDNSVLRLFCDRDHNVWAALDVGVALIHSGAPYSLFTDPASSLGMVYDIYRLPDRMYIATNQCTYLYREGPLYSIHGTEGQNWFITGIGNQLIVGNNHGTKYIHDRSASLVPGSTDAGGTSIRRYSTVDSDYLIESSYSAFQVYGEKNHEWHFRNRINGFNAPVRQFEIDGQSVIWAANMDIGLYRIELSGDLRKVSSIKYYPSLDGCKRPCRIYVMKIRGEIILSDGKRLYMAWKSGIVPCKALSDFACENIVSSAPVDNNRFWLVSDKGYTLIQYKNNNYHRIAYVPAAFFGLECGDYMNNVRVMGGLAYFCLNGGVGCMDLRAPLIKSNFPEKLLLRRVEDVTSDRKIRLLPIDGSNPSISGDVSIQLTYPNYNNTQLKFIYSLRGGGRKLHSVSSNPNVTYSSLHYGRYHFRAEVVDVDGHLLGRVAYTFNYPRPLLLSIPAFVFYFFLFCSLLVWFVRWRTDRMVYRRARKMEAEKMRQDLKMAEQEQIIESQKQQLLEQQLQDKGRKIASMAMDAVMHKQQVSDIQQELKDHVPLGLSSRHEIERMLRHVTDHIDSDEYWNIYRENFDLIHKMFFRNLRERYPALTTTDLKFCALLRLNLSTKDIAHFTGLTIRGVEGARYRLRRKLQIPGGQSLTEFLIDLK
;
A
#
# COMPACT_ATOMS: atom_id res chain seq x y z
N MET A 1 5.56 16.64 -34.49
CA MET A 1 5.66 17.51 -33.31
C MET A 1 4.26 17.67 -32.73
N ARG A 2 3.85 16.85 -31.79
CA ARG A 2 2.51 16.90 -31.17
C ARG A 2 2.56 17.87 -30.00
N THR A 3 1.52 18.65 -29.83
CA THR A 3 1.29 19.61 -28.76
C THR A 3 1.67 19.07 -27.39
N LEU A 4 2.79 19.54 -26.84
CA LEU A 4 3.19 19.36 -25.47
C LEU A 4 2.32 20.23 -24.57
N ASP A 5 1.37 19.62 -23.87
CA ASP A 5 0.65 20.31 -22.81
C ASP A 5 1.57 20.49 -21.60
N ILE A 6 1.54 21.69 -21.03
CA ILE A 6 2.41 22.07 -19.91
C ILE A 6 1.95 21.32 -18.65
N SER A 7 2.60 20.17 -18.36
CA SER A 7 2.46 19.45 -17.11
C SER A 7 3.54 19.90 -16.12
N PRO A 8 3.43 19.59 -14.83
CA PRO A 8 4.52 19.78 -13.85
C PRO A 8 5.86 19.16 -14.30
N VAL A 9 5.81 18.11 -15.13
CA VAL A 9 6.97 17.50 -15.79
C VAL A 9 7.67 18.49 -16.72
N MET A 10 6.95 19.41 -17.37
CA MET A 10 7.57 20.45 -18.23
C MET A 10 8.25 21.57 -17.44
N LEU A 11 7.90 21.82 -16.18
CA LEU A 11 8.70 22.69 -15.32
C LEU A 11 10.11 22.08 -15.12
N LEU A 12 10.18 20.76 -14.95
CA LEU A 12 11.44 20.03 -14.87
C LEU A 12 12.14 19.94 -16.23
N GLU A 13 11.42 19.68 -17.32
CA GLU A 13 11.95 19.66 -18.68
C GLU A 13 12.39 21.07 -19.16
N GLY A 14 11.64 22.11 -18.80
CA GLY A 14 12.04 23.48 -19.06
C GLY A 14 13.32 23.87 -18.34
N TYR A 15 13.48 23.44 -17.07
CA TYR A 15 14.70 23.60 -16.30
C TYR A 15 15.86 22.76 -16.90
N ILE A 16 15.58 21.53 -17.33
CA ILE A 16 16.53 20.66 -18.03
C ILE A 16 16.94 21.23 -19.38
N LEU A 17 16.03 21.80 -20.18
CA LEU A 17 16.33 22.46 -21.45
C LEU A 17 17.15 23.74 -21.26
N LEU A 18 16.86 24.50 -20.20
CA LEU A 18 17.69 25.66 -19.80
C LEU A 18 19.09 25.19 -19.38
N LEU A 19 19.20 24.16 -18.55
CA LEU A 19 20.45 23.56 -18.14
C LEU A 19 21.23 22.99 -19.35
N TYR A 20 20.57 22.38 -20.33
CA TYR A 20 21.18 21.87 -21.54
C TYR A 20 21.71 23.01 -22.43
N GLY A 21 20.98 24.12 -22.54
CA GLY A 21 21.42 25.35 -23.20
C GLY A 21 22.68 25.95 -22.55
N ILE A 22 22.75 25.90 -21.21
CA ILE A 22 23.90 26.30 -20.37
C ILE A 22 25.09 25.37 -20.61
N TRP A 23 24.85 24.06 -20.55
CA TRP A 23 25.89 23.04 -20.70
C TRP A 23 26.52 23.01 -22.10
N SER A 24 25.75 23.39 -23.13
CA SER A 24 26.26 23.52 -24.50
C SER A 24 27.09 24.79 -24.74
N GLY A 25 27.38 25.59 -23.71
CA GLY A 25 28.15 26.84 -23.80
C GLY A 25 27.51 27.98 -24.58
N ARG A 26 26.20 27.86 -24.93
CA ARG A 26 25.43 28.86 -25.65
C ARG A 26 24.84 29.93 -24.74
N TYR A 27 24.89 29.73 -23.44
CA TYR A 27 24.43 30.66 -22.43
C TYR A 27 25.16 30.46 -21.09
N THR A 28 25.64 31.55 -20.49
CA THR A 28 26.17 31.60 -19.13
C THR A 28 25.12 32.29 -18.26
N PRO A 29 24.33 31.57 -17.45
CA PRO A 29 23.44 32.21 -16.51
C PRO A 29 24.23 32.83 -15.38
N HIS A 30 23.99 34.08 -15.10
CA HIS A 30 24.16 34.60 -13.75
C HIS A 30 23.04 33.98 -12.94
N HIS A 31 23.31 33.17 -11.95
CA HIS A 31 22.45 32.57 -10.90
C HIS A 31 20.97 33.02 -10.83
N ASP A 32 20.25 33.04 -11.96
CA ASP A 32 18.87 33.54 -12.05
C ASP A 32 17.87 32.43 -11.67
N GLU A 33 17.17 32.59 -10.59
CA GLU A 33 16.04 31.73 -10.24
C GLU A 33 14.86 31.94 -11.19
N ILE A 34 14.29 30.88 -11.74
CA ILE A 34 13.12 30.97 -12.62
C ILE A 34 11.83 30.89 -11.78
N TRP A 35 11.12 32.01 -11.76
CA TRP A 35 9.88 32.20 -10.98
C TRP A 35 8.60 31.84 -11.73
N ASN A 36 8.62 31.91 -13.08
CA ASN A 36 7.44 31.65 -13.87
C ASN A 36 7.81 31.13 -15.26
N ILE A 37 6.99 30.22 -15.78
CA ILE A 37 7.12 29.67 -17.13
C ILE A 37 5.77 29.81 -17.84
N ILE A 38 5.78 30.40 -19.03
CA ILE A 38 4.56 30.67 -19.81
C ILE A 38 4.76 30.18 -21.23
N LYS A 39 3.76 29.49 -21.77
CA LYS A 39 3.68 29.16 -23.19
C LYS A 39 2.86 30.24 -23.92
N THR A 40 3.41 30.76 -24.96
CA THR A 40 2.75 31.73 -25.84
C THR A 40 1.89 31.01 -26.89
N ARG A 41 0.99 31.75 -27.53
CA ARG A 41 0.12 31.21 -28.58
C ARG A 41 0.89 30.72 -29.82
N ASP A 42 2.01 31.36 -30.14
CA ASP A 42 2.92 31.00 -31.24
C ASP A 42 3.88 29.85 -30.90
N GLY A 43 3.68 29.22 -29.73
CA GLY A 43 4.41 28.00 -29.28
C GLY A 43 5.76 28.29 -28.61
N LYS A 44 6.14 29.54 -28.43
CA LYS A 44 7.34 29.91 -27.68
C LYS A 44 7.14 29.68 -26.17
N ILE A 45 8.23 29.51 -25.44
CA ILE A 45 8.23 29.37 -23.97
C ILE A 45 8.98 30.57 -23.39
N LEU A 46 8.34 31.27 -22.47
CA LEU A 46 8.93 32.37 -21.72
C LEU A 46 9.30 31.88 -20.33
N PHE A 47 10.56 32.06 -19.95
CA PHE A 47 11.05 31.80 -18.59
C PHE A 47 11.29 33.16 -17.94
N GLN A 48 10.70 33.36 -16.77
CA GLN A 48 10.82 34.63 -16.05
C GLN A 48 11.71 34.42 -14.81
N SER A 49 12.77 35.23 -14.73
CA SER A 49 13.51 35.46 -13.48
C SER A 49 13.15 36.82 -12.90
N PHE A 50 13.82 37.22 -11.82
CA PHE A 50 13.60 38.52 -11.18
C PHE A 50 14.04 39.71 -12.05
N ALA A 51 15.22 39.62 -12.65
CA ALA A 51 15.83 40.73 -13.39
C ALA A 51 15.76 40.59 -14.90
N SER A 52 15.48 39.39 -15.38
CA SER A 52 15.50 39.04 -16.78
C SER A 52 14.39 38.06 -17.16
N TRP A 53 14.09 37.94 -18.41
CA TRP A 53 13.25 36.85 -18.90
C TRP A 53 13.78 36.33 -20.22
N PHE A 54 13.52 35.07 -20.49
CA PHE A 54 14.09 34.32 -21.60
C PHE A 54 12.98 33.83 -22.51
N GLU A 55 13.11 34.07 -23.80
CA GLU A 55 12.18 33.59 -24.81
C GLU A 55 12.83 32.44 -25.58
N TYR A 56 12.27 31.25 -25.48
CA TYR A 56 12.70 30.05 -26.18
C TYR A 56 11.73 29.71 -27.31
N ASN A 57 12.23 29.57 -28.53
CA ASN A 57 11.43 29.31 -29.75
C ASN A 57 11.55 27.86 -30.25
N GLY A 58 12.09 26.93 -29.45
CA GLY A 58 12.38 25.55 -29.85
C GLY A 58 13.83 25.32 -30.27
N HIS A 59 14.59 26.37 -30.63
CA HIS A 59 15.95 26.30 -31.14
C HIS A 59 16.91 27.27 -30.47
N THR A 60 16.48 28.49 -30.19
CA THR A 60 17.30 29.55 -29.62
C THR A 60 16.64 30.18 -28.39
N VAL A 61 17.47 30.69 -27.50
CA VAL A 61 17.04 31.47 -26.34
C VAL A 61 17.41 32.92 -26.58
N ARG A 62 16.42 33.84 -26.52
CA ARG A 62 16.63 35.28 -26.51
C ARG A 62 16.48 35.79 -25.08
N VAL A 63 17.44 36.57 -24.62
CA VAL A 63 17.43 37.15 -23.28
C VAL A 63 16.92 38.59 -23.34
N HIS A 64 16.01 38.95 -22.49
CA HIS A 64 15.50 40.28 -22.29
C HIS A 64 15.81 40.76 -20.87
N TYR A 65 16.52 41.88 -20.76
CA TYR A 65 16.88 42.48 -19.49
C TYR A 65 15.92 43.59 -19.15
N SER A 66 15.47 43.67 -17.91
CA SER A 66 14.62 44.77 -17.42
C SER A 66 15.52 45.88 -16.85
N SER A 67 15.66 46.96 -17.59
CA SER A 67 16.61 48.05 -17.26
C SER A 67 16.11 49.03 -16.19
N HIS A 68 14.80 49.22 -15.98
CA HIS A 68 14.28 50.27 -15.09
C HIS A 68 13.13 49.83 -14.16
N ARG A 69 12.38 48.80 -14.51
CA ARG A 69 11.29 48.28 -13.67
C ARG A 69 11.21 46.75 -13.80
N LEU A 70 11.25 46.05 -12.69
CA LEU A 70 11.24 44.60 -12.67
C LEU A 70 9.82 44.06 -12.88
N PRO A 71 9.61 43.03 -13.70
CA PRO A 71 8.32 42.35 -13.83
C PRO A 71 8.09 41.47 -12.59
N LEU A 72 6.93 41.65 -11.95
CA LEU A 72 6.53 40.77 -10.83
C LEU A 72 6.05 39.43 -11.39
N TYR A 73 5.10 39.44 -12.32
CA TYR A 73 4.57 38.25 -13.02
C TYR A 73 4.23 38.55 -14.46
N PHE A 74 4.39 37.51 -15.31
CA PHE A 74 3.84 37.50 -16.67
C PHE A 74 2.56 36.68 -16.73
N PHE A 75 1.63 37.08 -17.59
CA PHE A 75 0.34 36.44 -17.82
C PHE A 75 0.09 36.31 -19.33
N SER A 76 -0.39 35.15 -19.79
CA SER A 76 -0.82 34.93 -21.17
C SER A 76 -2.35 34.94 -21.23
N ILE A 77 -2.93 35.98 -21.84
CA ILE A 77 -4.37 36.19 -21.88
C ILE A 77 -4.79 36.52 -23.31
N PHE A 78 -5.72 35.76 -23.88
CA PHE A 78 -6.20 35.92 -25.26
C PHE A 78 -5.07 36.01 -26.31
N GLY A 79 -3.97 35.26 -26.07
CA GLY A 79 -2.80 35.25 -26.96
C GLY A 79 -1.89 36.47 -26.85
N LYS A 80 -2.13 37.39 -25.93
CA LYS A 80 -1.27 38.51 -25.60
C LYS A 80 -0.56 38.26 -24.28
N ILE A 81 0.65 38.82 -24.13
CA ILE A 81 1.42 38.75 -22.89
C ILE A 81 1.20 40.06 -22.12
N TYR A 82 0.88 39.88 -20.86
CA TYR A 82 0.76 40.99 -19.89
C TYR A 82 1.76 40.79 -18.75
N SER A 83 2.10 41.86 -18.09
CA SER A 83 3.01 41.87 -16.95
C SER A 83 2.57 42.87 -15.89
N GLN A 84 2.58 42.47 -14.63
CA GLN A 84 2.58 43.39 -13.51
C GLN A 84 4.02 43.80 -13.24
N LEU A 85 4.29 45.11 -13.24
CA LEU A 85 5.60 45.62 -12.83
C LEU A 85 5.63 45.88 -11.33
N ILE A 86 6.73 45.58 -10.67
CA ILE A 86 6.90 45.81 -9.22
C ILE A 86 6.73 47.31 -8.95
N ASN A 87 5.79 47.66 -8.08
CA ASN A 87 5.41 49.05 -7.77
C ASN A 87 5.07 49.92 -9.01
N GLY A 88 4.66 49.29 -10.11
CA GLY A 88 4.37 49.90 -11.36
C GLY A 88 2.97 49.56 -11.90
N PRO A 89 2.68 50.01 -13.12
CA PRO A 89 1.41 49.72 -13.81
C PRO A 89 1.32 48.24 -14.22
N PHE A 90 0.09 47.78 -14.44
CA PHE A 90 -0.18 46.58 -15.21
C PHE A 90 -0.01 46.86 -16.70
N CYS A 91 0.85 46.14 -17.39
CA CYS A 91 1.29 46.43 -18.77
C CYS A 91 0.98 45.27 -19.72
N GLN A 92 0.80 45.59 -21.01
CA GLN A 92 0.93 44.63 -22.11
C GLN A 92 2.41 44.56 -22.54
N VAL A 93 2.94 43.39 -22.79
CA VAL A 93 4.31 43.20 -23.29
C VAL A 93 4.25 43.01 -24.79
N VAL A 94 4.88 43.91 -25.54
CA VAL A 94 4.94 43.89 -27.02
C VAL A 94 6.39 44.03 -27.45
N ASN A 95 6.93 43.06 -28.14
CA ASN A 95 8.33 43.09 -28.63
C ASN A 95 9.38 43.41 -27.53
N GLY A 96 9.13 42.97 -26.32
CA GLY A 96 10.02 43.20 -25.18
C GLY A 96 9.78 44.53 -24.42
N HIS A 97 8.86 45.38 -24.92
CA HIS A 97 8.49 46.66 -24.28
C HIS A 97 7.23 46.54 -23.43
N TYR A 98 7.19 47.24 -22.31
CA TYR A 98 6.06 47.29 -21.38
C TYR A 98 5.16 48.47 -21.69
N LEU A 99 3.99 48.23 -22.31
CA LEU A 99 3.01 49.24 -22.60
C LEU A 99 1.97 49.31 -21.48
N PRO A 100 1.87 50.40 -20.71
CA PRO A 100 0.92 50.55 -19.61
C PRO A 100 -0.53 50.36 -20.06
N VAL A 101 -1.29 49.49 -19.39
CA VAL A 101 -2.72 49.25 -19.62
C VAL A 101 -3.56 49.83 -18.47
N LEU A 102 -3.18 49.57 -17.25
CA LEU A 102 -3.87 50.03 -16.05
C LEU A 102 -2.86 50.59 -15.06
N PRO A 103 -3.05 51.82 -14.54
CA PRO A 103 -2.19 52.35 -13.51
C PRO A 103 -2.45 51.67 -12.17
N ARG A 104 -1.45 51.52 -11.32
CA ARG A 104 -1.53 50.90 -10.01
C ARG A 104 -2.58 51.54 -9.07
N THR A 105 -2.86 52.80 -9.25
CA THR A 105 -3.86 53.55 -8.49
C THR A 105 -5.27 52.99 -8.61
N VAL A 106 -5.59 52.34 -9.72
CA VAL A 106 -6.88 51.66 -9.93
C VAL A 106 -7.08 50.49 -8.95
N PHE A 107 -5.99 49.89 -8.47
CA PHE A 107 -5.99 48.82 -7.50
C PHE A 107 -5.64 49.31 -6.08
N HIS A 108 -5.86 50.61 -5.79
CA HIS A 108 -5.52 51.22 -4.51
C HIS A 108 -4.04 51.02 -4.12
N GLY A 109 -3.15 51.00 -5.08
CA GLY A 109 -1.73 50.84 -4.84
C GLY A 109 -1.27 49.40 -4.71
N ASP A 110 -2.10 48.41 -5.03
CA ASP A 110 -1.81 47.02 -4.98
C ASP A 110 -1.24 46.43 -6.29
N ASN A 111 -0.72 45.23 -6.27
CA ASN A 111 -0.19 44.52 -7.43
C ASN A 111 -1.19 43.47 -7.94
N VAL A 112 -1.24 43.28 -9.26
CA VAL A 112 -1.97 42.17 -9.86
C VAL A 112 -1.10 40.93 -9.80
N VAL A 113 -1.53 39.90 -9.04
CA VAL A 113 -0.81 38.66 -8.83
C VAL A 113 -1.32 37.50 -9.70
N ALA A 114 -2.55 37.64 -10.23
CA ALA A 114 -3.09 36.73 -11.25
C ALA A 114 -3.98 37.51 -12.23
N ALA A 115 -3.90 37.09 -13.50
CA ALA A 115 -4.74 37.63 -14.54
C ALA A 115 -5.19 36.48 -15.46
N LEU A 116 -6.50 36.37 -15.66
CA LEU A 116 -7.12 35.22 -16.31
C LEU A 116 -8.13 35.64 -17.39
N PRO A 117 -8.29 34.84 -18.44
CA PRO A 117 -9.45 34.98 -19.32
C PRO A 117 -10.74 34.78 -18.52
N PHE A 118 -11.69 35.70 -18.68
CA PHE A 118 -13.00 35.60 -18.08
C PHE A 118 -14.09 35.53 -19.14
N HIS A 119 -15.33 35.50 -18.78
CA HIS A 119 -16.44 35.32 -19.70
C HIS A 119 -16.51 36.41 -20.79
N ARG A 120 -16.86 36.06 -22.05
CA ARG A 120 -17.08 36.96 -23.18
C ARG A 120 -15.94 37.93 -23.50
N GLY A 121 -14.69 37.48 -23.37
CA GLY A 121 -13.52 38.30 -23.69
C GLY A 121 -13.12 39.27 -22.58
N LEU A 122 -13.76 39.19 -21.40
CA LEU A 122 -13.38 39.94 -20.21
C LEU A 122 -12.11 39.33 -19.59
N MET A 123 -11.37 40.14 -18.88
CA MET A 123 -10.19 39.73 -18.10
C MET A 123 -10.49 39.86 -16.61
N LEU A 124 -10.25 38.79 -15.88
CA LEU A 124 -10.25 38.80 -14.41
C LEU A 124 -8.85 39.14 -13.92
N LEU A 125 -8.75 40.11 -13.06
CA LEU A 125 -7.53 40.55 -12.42
C LEU A 125 -7.67 40.33 -10.91
N CYS A 126 -6.73 39.56 -10.33
CA CYS A 126 -6.69 39.31 -8.90
C CYS A 126 -5.55 40.12 -8.29
N THR A 127 -5.86 40.92 -7.30
CA THR A 127 -4.87 41.72 -6.59
C THR A 127 -4.45 41.04 -5.30
N GLU A 128 -3.32 41.41 -4.77
CA GLU A 128 -2.72 40.77 -3.59
C GLU A 128 -3.59 40.97 -2.34
N PHE A 129 -4.12 42.18 -2.08
CA PHE A 129 -4.87 42.53 -0.88
C PHE A 129 -6.19 43.28 -1.13
N ASN A 130 -6.46 43.73 -2.35
CA ASN A 130 -7.61 44.60 -2.64
C ASN A 130 -8.75 43.90 -3.40
N GLY A 131 -8.69 42.55 -3.53
CA GLY A 131 -9.76 41.75 -4.08
C GLY A 131 -9.65 41.50 -5.59
N LEU A 132 -10.77 41.24 -6.23
CA LEU A 132 -10.88 40.82 -7.62
C LEU A 132 -11.52 41.90 -8.48
N TYR A 133 -11.07 42.00 -9.73
CA TYR A 133 -11.57 43.02 -10.68
C TYR A 133 -11.82 42.39 -12.04
N ILE A 134 -12.85 42.90 -12.72
CA ILE A 134 -13.16 42.53 -14.11
C ILE A 134 -12.78 43.71 -15.01
N TYR A 135 -12.01 43.47 -16.06
CA TYR A 135 -11.57 44.45 -17.07
C TYR A 135 -12.07 44.05 -18.46
N ASP A 136 -12.78 44.95 -19.13
CA ASP A 136 -13.36 44.75 -20.46
C ASP A 136 -12.49 45.30 -21.60
N GLY A 137 -11.31 45.80 -21.32
CA GLY A 137 -10.44 46.50 -22.27
C GLY A 137 -10.51 48.03 -22.16
N HIS A 138 -11.56 48.58 -21.53
CA HIS A 138 -11.78 50.02 -21.36
C HIS A 138 -12.10 50.39 -19.91
N ARG A 139 -12.97 49.61 -19.27
CA ARG A 139 -13.45 49.84 -17.91
C ARG A 139 -13.05 48.72 -16.97
N ILE A 140 -12.82 49.07 -15.72
CA ILE A 140 -12.55 48.12 -14.67
C ILE A 140 -13.63 48.24 -13.61
N SER A 141 -14.10 47.09 -13.07
CA SER A 141 -15.10 47.02 -12.03
C SER A 141 -14.73 45.93 -11.00
N PRO A 142 -15.01 46.12 -9.72
CA PRO A 142 -14.76 45.10 -8.72
C PRO A 142 -15.71 43.93 -8.91
N LEU A 143 -15.19 42.67 -8.77
CA LEU A 143 -15.99 41.47 -8.63
C LEU A 143 -16.16 41.22 -7.11
N LYS A 144 -17.36 41.43 -6.61
CA LYS A 144 -17.70 41.09 -5.21
C LYS A 144 -17.80 39.58 -5.02
N THR A 145 -17.22 39.09 -3.96
CA THR A 145 -17.27 37.69 -3.60
C THR A 145 -17.77 37.49 -2.16
N GLU A 146 -18.28 36.30 -1.85
CA GLU A 146 -18.66 35.97 -0.46
C GLU A 146 -17.46 35.96 0.50
N VAL A 147 -16.25 35.83 -0.03
CA VAL A 147 -14.99 35.74 0.73
C VAL A 147 -14.09 36.96 0.58
N ASP A 148 -14.62 38.11 0.16
CA ASP A 148 -13.82 39.34 -0.06
C ASP A 148 -12.98 39.73 1.17
N ARG A 149 -13.55 39.62 2.37
CA ARG A 149 -12.83 39.94 3.60
C ARG A 149 -11.66 38.98 3.82
N GLN A 150 -11.89 37.69 3.62
CA GLN A 150 -10.88 36.65 3.78
C GLN A 150 -9.75 36.82 2.75
N LEU A 151 -10.10 37.03 1.46
CA LEU A 151 -9.11 37.23 0.42
C LEU A 151 -8.21 38.43 0.65
N LYS A 152 -8.77 39.53 1.18
CA LYS A 152 -8.00 40.74 1.51
C LYS A 152 -7.03 40.57 2.65
N THR A 153 -7.32 39.66 3.57
CA THR A 153 -6.42 39.36 4.72
C THR A 153 -5.48 38.19 4.45
N ALA A 154 -5.86 37.26 3.53
CA ALA A 154 -5.11 36.04 3.29
C ALA A 154 -3.99 36.20 2.26
N GLN A 155 -3.80 37.35 1.66
CA GLN A 155 -2.78 37.62 0.62
C GLN A 155 -2.93 36.67 -0.58
N VAL A 156 -3.72 37.08 -1.58
CA VAL A 156 -3.86 36.33 -2.82
C VAL A 156 -2.51 36.23 -3.53
N ASN A 157 -2.12 35.01 -3.94
CA ASN A 157 -0.86 34.78 -4.64
C ASN A 157 -1.05 34.24 -6.07
N ARG A 158 -2.02 33.35 -6.27
CA ARG A 158 -2.28 32.71 -7.57
C ARG A 158 -3.77 32.53 -7.81
N ALA A 159 -4.16 32.49 -9.08
CA ALA A 159 -5.51 32.06 -9.44
C ALA A 159 -5.48 31.31 -10.78
N ILE A 160 -6.40 30.35 -10.93
CA ILE A 160 -6.67 29.64 -12.17
C ILE A 160 -8.19 29.50 -12.36
N MET A 161 -8.61 29.24 -13.60
CA MET A 161 -9.99 28.89 -13.92
C MET A 161 -10.06 27.43 -14.34
N ILE A 162 -10.97 26.67 -13.76
CA ILE A 162 -11.24 25.28 -14.18
C ILE A 162 -12.13 25.33 -15.43
N PRO A 163 -11.71 24.78 -16.59
CA PRO A 163 -12.43 24.96 -17.86
C PRO A 163 -13.83 24.33 -17.88
N HIS A 164 -14.01 23.18 -17.21
CA HIS A 164 -15.23 22.37 -17.26
C HIS A 164 -16.44 23.08 -16.60
N ASP A 165 -16.27 23.53 -15.37
CA ASP A 165 -17.36 24.10 -14.55
C ASP A 165 -17.18 25.59 -14.25
N SER A 166 -16.10 26.15 -14.79
CA SER A 166 -15.73 27.56 -14.62
C SER A 166 -15.55 28.00 -13.17
N THR A 167 -15.11 27.08 -12.32
CA THR A 167 -14.73 27.41 -10.96
C THR A 167 -13.44 28.22 -10.99
N LEU A 168 -13.47 29.40 -10.34
CA LEU A 168 -12.30 30.23 -10.08
C LEU A 168 -11.61 29.70 -8.84
N VAL A 169 -10.40 29.21 -8.98
CA VAL A 169 -9.58 28.72 -7.87
C VAL A 169 -8.54 29.75 -7.51
N ILE A 170 -8.53 30.18 -6.26
CA ILE A 170 -7.63 31.21 -5.72
C ILE A 170 -6.78 30.58 -4.64
N GLY A 171 -5.47 30.62 -4.82
CA GLY A 171 -4.47 30.26 -3.81
C GLY A 171 -3.94 31.50 -3.11
N THR A 172 -3.86 31.42 -1.81
CA THR A 172 -3.40 32.50 -0.93
C THR A 172 -2.15 32.10 -0.17
N ILE A 173 -1.50 33.02 0.50
CA ILE A 173 -0.35 32.74 1.38
C ILE A 173 -0.80 32.30 2.77
N LEU A 174 -1.85 32.89 3.32
CA LEU A 174 -2.24 32.68 4.72
C LEU A 174 -3.55 31.90 4.91
N GLY A 175 -4.40 31.84 3.88
CA GLY A 175 -5.76 31.32 3.98
C GLY A 175 -6.02 30.05 3.14
N GLY A 176 -4.99 29.42 2.57
CA GLY A 176 -5.17 28.21 1.75
C GLY A 176 -5.78 28.49 0.36
N ILE A 177 -6.70 27.62 -0.07
CA ILE A 177 -7.24 27.59 -1.44
C ILE A 177 -8.75 27.76 -1.41
N TYR A 178 -9.25 28.74 -2.19
CA TYR A 178 -10.66 29.02 -2.34
C TYR A 178 -11.14 28.63 -3.75
N GLY A 179 -12.25 27.93 -3.85
CA GLY A 179 -12.97 27.66 -5.09
C GLY A 179 -14.25 28.48 -5.15
N LEU A 180 -14.36 29.39 -6.09
CA LEU A 180 -15.50 30.27 -6.24
C LEU A 180 -16.26 29.97 -7.56
N ASP A 181 -17.54 30.23 -7.59
CA ASP A 181 -18.29 30.25 -8.82
C ASP A 181 -18.00 31.56 -9.62
N ARG A 182 -18.54 31.65 -10.82
CA ARG A 182 -18.35 32.86 -11.68
C ARG A 182 -18.93 34.14 -11.09
N LYS A 183 -19.89 34.05 -10.17
CA LYS A 183 -20.54 35.17 -9.52
C LYS A 183 -19.85 35.60 -8.23
N GLY A 184 -18.82 34.83 -7.81
CA GLY A 184 -18.10 35.07 -6.55
C GLY A 184 -18.64 34.32 -5.35
N GLY A 185 -19.61 33.41 -5.56
CA GLY A 185 -20.12 32.51 -4.51
C GLY A 185 -19.09 31.46 -4.14
N LEU A 186 -18.94 31.17 -2.85
CA LEU A 186 -18.02 30.15 -2.35
C LEU A 186 -18.56 28.75 -2.63
N LYS A 187 -17.81 27.96 -3.41
CA LYS A 187 -18.09 26.53 -3.65
C LYS A 187 -17.39 25.62 -2.60
N TRP A 188 -16.13 25.89 -2.31
CA TRP A 188 -15.31 25.16 -1.36
C TRP A 188 -14.09 25.98 -0.92
N HIS A 189 -13.56 25.64 0.26
CA HIS A 189 -12.37 26.24 0.84
C HIS A 189 -11.53 25.16 1.54
N TYR A 190 -10.24 25.12 1.27
CA TYR A 190 -9.28 24.23 1.92
C TYR A 190 -8.16 25.01 2.57
N ASP A 191 -7.92 24.74 3.83
CA ASP A 191 -6.84 25.29 4.62
C ASP A 191 -6.25 24.22 5.56
N THR A 192 -5.34 24.59 6.46
CA THR A 192 -4.74 23.66 7.43
C THR A 192 -5.75 23.13 8.46
N HIS A 193 -6.95 23.71 8.59
CA HIS A 193 -8.00 23.22 9.46
C HIS A 193 -8.83 22.11 8.80
N ASN A 194 -8.75 21.95 7.49
CA ASN A 194 -9.52 20.97 6.75
C ASN A 194 -8.72 20.26 5.66
N LEU A 195 -7.58 19.67 6.04
CA LEU A 195 -6.75 18.75 5.24
C LEU A 195 -5.62 19.37 4.39
N LEU A 196 -5.55 20.64 4.18
CA LEU A 196 -4.39 21.21 3.51
C LEU A 196 -3.19 21.13 4.43
N ARG A 197 -2.06 20.69 3.91
CA ARG A 197 -0.84 20.55 4.72
C ARG A 197 -0.22 21.89 5.11
N ASP A 198 -0.43 22.90 4.26
CA ASP A 198 0.11 24.24 4.42
C ASP A 198 -0.85 25.24 3.74
N ASN A 199 -1.06 26.41 4.35
CA ASN A 199 -1.90 27.47 3.79
C ASN A 199 -1.22 28.24 2.65
N SER A 200 0.11 28.19 2.58
CA SER A 200 0.92 28.97 1.63
C SER A 200 0.92 28.30 0.25
N VAL A 201 0.14 28.86 -0.68
CA VAL A 201 -0.01 28.36 -2.04
C VAL A 201 0.93 29.09 -2.99
N LEU A 202 1.96 28.41 -3.45
CA LEU A 202 2.98 28.97 -4.34
C LEU A 202 2.56 28.92 -5.81
N ARG A 203 1.88 27.83 -6.23
CA ARG A 203 1.44 27.64 -7.60
C ARG A 203 0.16 26.82 -7.66
N LEU A 204 -0.67 27.11 -8.68
CA LEU A 204 -1.85 26.31 -9.03
C LEU A 204 -1.76 25.84 -10.49
N PHE A 205 -2.22 24.63 -10.74
CA PHE A 205 -2.28 24.05 -12.07
C PHE A 205 -3.55 23.21 -12.22
N CYS A 206 -4.25 23.34 -13.35
CA CYS A 206 -5.40 22.51 -13.70
C CYS A 206 -4.95 21.46 -14.72
N ASP A 207 -5.10 20.17 -14.37
CA ASP A 207 -4.76 19.08 -15.27
C ASP A 207 -5.85 18.80 -16.33
N ARG A 208 -5.62 17.81 -17.19
CA ARG A 208 -6.55 17.42 -18.26
C ARG A 208 -7.87 16.84 -17.77
N ASP A 209 -7.85 16.24 -16.57
CA ASP A 209 -9.03 15.69 -15.90
C ASP A 209 -9.74 16.75 -15.05
N HIS A 210 -9.33 18.03 -15.22
CA HIS A 210 -9.85 19.18 -14.49
C HIS A 210 -9.58 19.19 -12.99
N ASN A 211 -8.65 18.36 -12.50
CA ASN A 211 -8.20 18.43 -11.12
C ASN A 211 -7.25 19.62 -10.91
N VAL A 212 -7.23 20.13 -9.71
CA VAL A 212 -6.35 21.23 -9.32
C VAL A 212 -5.16 20.72 -8.55
N TRP A 213 -3.97 20.97 -9.07
CA TRP A 213 -2.71 20.75 -8.39
C TRP A 213 -2.26 22.05 -7.75
N ALA A 214 -1.96 22.00 -6.46
CA ALA A 214 -1.42 23.12 -5.71
C ALA A 214 -0.02 22.77 -5.18
N ALA A 215 0.98 23.55 -5.61
CA ALA A 215 2.28 23.54 -4.96
C ALA A 215 2.19 24.42 -3.70
N LEU A 216 2.46 23.84 -2.56
CA LEU A 216 2.45 24.49 -1.27
C LEU A 216 3.90 24.80 -0.84
N ASP A 217 4.10 25.64 0.14
CA ASP A 217 5.44 25.83 0.74
C ASP A 217 5.95 24.50 1.30
N VAL A 218 5.07 23.70 1.90
CA VAL A 218 5.38 22.35 2.38
C VAL A 218 4.55 21.31 1.63
N GLY A 219 5.05 20.86 0.47
CA GLY A 219 4.48 19.74 -0.29
C GLY A 219 3.56 20.13 -1.43
N VAL A 220 2.76 19.17 -1.88
CA VAL A 220 1.82 19.29 -3.01
C VAL A 220 0.46 18.75 -2.60
N ALA A 221 -0.60 19.47 -2.98
CA ALA A 221 -1.97 19.01 -2.83
C ALA A 221 -2.64 18.77 -4.19
N LEU A 222 -3.44 17.73 -4.30
CA LEU A 222 -4.30 17.45 -5.44
C LEU A 222 -5.76 17.57 -5.00
N ILE A 223 -6.53 18.43 -5.68
CA ILE A 223 -7.94 18.63 -5.43
C ILE A 223 -8.72 18.09 -6.63
N HIS A 224 -9.54 17.07 -6.41
CA HIS A 224 -10.42 16.50 -7.42
C HIS A 224 -11.68 17.35 -7.58
N SER A 225 -11.59 18.43 -8.34
CA SER A 225 -12.65 19.45 -8.37
C SER A 225 -13.92 19.04 -9.11
N GLY A 226 -13.85 18.06 -10.00
CA GLY A 226 -15.01 17.53 -10.75
C GLY A 226 -15.53 16.19 -10.21
N ALA A 227 -15.00 15.69 -9.11
CA ALA A 227 -15.40 14.42 -8.56
C ALA A 227 -16.83 14.47 -8.02
N PRO A 228 -17.67 13.43 -8.25
CA PRO A 228 -19.02 13.33 -7.70
C PRO A 228 -19.02 12.99 -6.21
N TYR A 229 -17.89 13.08 -5.54
CA TYR A 229 -17.68 12.73 -4.15
C TYR A 229 -16.83 13.79 -3.45
N SER A 230 -17.02 13.86 -2.15
CA SER A 230 -16.25 14.68 -1.21
C SER A 230 -15.88 13.87 0.02
N LEU A 231 -14.86 14.33 0.73
CA LEU A 231 -14.41 13.73 1.98
C LEU A 231 -14.55 14.79 3.09
N PHE A 232 -15.28 14.42 4.14
CA PHE A 232 -15.30 15.16 5.39
C PHE A 232 -14.40 14.45 6.41
N THR A 233 -13.46 15.19 6.95
CA THR A 233 -12.57 14.73 8.04
C THR A 233 -12.44 15.83 9.07
N ASP A 234 -12.11 15.46 10.29
CA ASP A 234 -11.69 16.40 11.31
C ASP A 234 -10.16 16.47 11.37
N PRO A 235 -9.54 17.63 11.13
CA PRO A 235 -8.08 17.79 11.17
C PRO A 235 -7.46 17.42 12.50
N ALA A 236 -8.21 17.59 13.60
CA ALA A 236 -7.78 17.17 14.94
C ALA A 236 -7.80 15.66 15.14
N SER A 237 -8.21 14.89 14.11
CA SER A 237 -8.37 13.43 14.16
C SER A 237 -9.27 12.95 15.30
N SER A 238 -10.22 13.78 15.72
CA SER A 238 -11.08 13.52 16.87
C SER A 238 -12.23 12.57 16.55
N LEU A 239 -12.58 12.40 15.26
CA LEU A 239 -13.71 11.56 14.84
C LEU A 239 -13.54 10.10 15.21
N GLY A 240 -12.34 9.55 15.10
CA GLY A 240 -12.11 8.12 15.23
C GLY A 240 -12.86 7.29 14.17
N MET A 241 -13.20 6.04 14.50
CA MET A 241 -13.96 5.15 13.59
C MET A 241 -15.41 5.59 13.50
N VAL A 242 -15.88 5.95 12.32
CA VAL A 242 -17.29 6.25 12.04
C VAL A 242 -18.05 4.95 11.79
N TYR A 243 -19.09 4.72 12.57
CA TYR A 243 -19.94 3.53 12.43
C TYR A 243 -21.25 3.80 11.70
N ASP A 244 -21.82 4.98 11.91
CA ASP A 244 -23.10 5.33 11.30
C ASP A 244 -23.29 6.85 11.20
N ILE A 245 -24.21 7.26 10.35
CA ILE A 245 -24.50 8.67 10.06
C ILE A 245 -25.99 8.87 9.92
N TYR A 246 -26.46 10.01 10.44
CA TYR A 246 -27.81 10.49 10.19
C TYR A 246 -27.80 11.96 9.79
N ARG A 247 -28.38 12.27 8.62
CA ARG A 247 -28.41 13.64 8.10
C ARG A 247 -29.82 14.21 8.09
N LEU A 248 -29.93 15.40 8.62
CA LEU A 248 -31.05 16.33 8.45
C LEU A 248 -30.66 17.41 7.43
N PRO A 249 -31.61 18.20 6.90
CA PRO A 249 -31.33 19.21 5.88
C PRO A 249 -30.23 20.20 6.29
N ASP A 250 -30.18 20.61 7.55
CA ASP A 250 -29.26 21.64 8.09
C ASP A 250 -28.12 21.08 8.94
N ARG A 251 -28.08 19.76 9.21
CA ARG A 251 -27.11 19.18 10.14
C ARG A 251 -26.87 17.70 9.89
N MET A 252 -25.73 17.21 10.32
CA MET A 252 -25.34 15.80 10.24
C MET A 252 -24.88 15.31 11.60
N TYR A 253 -25.36 14.13 12.00
CA TYR A 253 -24.93 13.41 13.18
C TYR A 253 -24.03 12.27 12.77
N ILE A 254 -22.91 12.10 13.45
CA ILE A 254 -21.87 11.11 13.12
C ILE A 254 -21.62 10.25 14.36
N ALA A 255 -22.04 8.99 14.31
CA ALA A 255 -21.85 8.03 15.39
C ALA A 255 -20.48 7.35 15.24
N THR A 256 -19.64 7.40 16.27
CA THR A 256 -18.25 6.91 16.22
C THR A 256 -17.92 6.02 17.42
N ASN A 257 -16.69 5.50 17.43
CA ASN A 257 -16.15 4.75 18.56
C ASN A 257 -15.78 5.63 19.78
N GLN A 258 -15.87 6.94 19.67
CA GLN A 258 -15.53 7.87 20.77
C GLN A 258 -16.76 8.56 21.36
N CYS A 259 -17.64 9.08 20.52
CA CYS A 259 -18.91 9.68 20.86
C CYS A 259 -19.76 9.87 19.60
N THR A 260 -20.94 10.44 19.72
CA THR A 260 -21.68 10.99 18.59
C THR A 260 -21.35 12.46 18.42
N TYR A 261 -21.07 12.87 17.20
CA TYR A 261 -20.77 14.26 16.85
C TYR A 261 -21.93 14.90 16.08
N LEU A 262 -22.11 16.18 16.28
CA LEU A 262 -23.00 17.04 15.48
C LEU A 262 -22.15 17.97 14.62
N TYR A 263 -22.36 17.91 13.30
CA TYR A 263 -21.82 18.83 12.31
C TYR A 263 -22.90 19.77 11.79
N ARG A 264 -22.64 21.07 11.89
CA ARG A 264 -23.45 22.15 11.29
C ARG A 264 -22.47 23.12 10.63
N GLU A 265 -22.47 23.25 9.32
CA GLU A 265 -21.68 24.20 8.52
C GLU A 265 -20.52 24.91 9.26
N GLY A 266 -19.48 24.13 9.63
CA GLY A 266 -18.34 24.66 10.39
C GLY A 266 -17.81 23.67 11.43
N PRO A 267 -17.81 24.01 12.71
CA PRO A 267 -17.18 23.19 13.73
C PRO A 267 -17.96 21.90 14.02
N LEU A 268 -17.20 20.88 14.42
CA LEU A 268 -17.70 19.60 14.90
C LEU A 268 -17.92 19.71 16.42
N TYR A 269 -19.11 19.32 16.89
CA TYR A 269 -19.48 19.33 18.31
C TYR A 269 -19.70 17.91 18.81
N SER A 270 -19.05 17.51 19.89
CA SER A 270 -19.37 16.27 20.59
C SER A 270 -20.73 16.40 21.31
N ILE A 271 -21.53 15.35 21.24
CA ILE A 271 -22.82 15.30 21.95
C ILE A 271 -22.59 14.71 23.33
N HIS A 272 -22.80 15.55 24.34
CA HIS A 272 -22.64 15.13 25.73
C HIS A 272 -23.60 14.01 26.10
N GLY A 273 -23.06 13.00 26.81
CA GLY A 273 -23.81 11.80 27.20
C GLY A 273 -23.74 10.68 26.17
N THR A 274 -22.97 10.82 25.08
CA THR A 274 -22.74 9.76 24.10
C THR A 274 -21.33 9.21 24.09
N GLU A 275 -20.54 9.49 25.11
CA GLU A 275 -19.16 9.06 25.24
C GLU A 275 -19.06 7.52 25.12
N GLY A 276 -18.01 7.04 24.45
CA GLY A 276 -17.80 5.64 24.11
C GLY A 276 -18.31 5.26 22.71
N GLN A 277 -18.42 3.97 22.46
CA GLN A 277 -18.84 3.46 21.15
C GLN A 277 -20.32 3.67 20.88
N ASN A 278 -20.63 4.20 19.70
CA ASN A 278 -21.98 4.47 19.21
C ASN A 278 -22.15 3.72 17.88
N TRP A 279 -22.81 2.57 17.91
CA TRP A 279 -22.83 1.63 16.80
C TRP A 279 -23.77 2.00 15.67
N PHE A 280 -24.91 2.61 15.99
CA PHE A 280 -25.88 3.10 15.01
C PHE A 280 -26.47 4.42 15.45
N ILE A 281 -26.99 5.18 14.51
CA ILE A 281 -27.83 6.33 14.74
C ILE A 281 -28.97 6.34 13.73
N THR A 282 -30.20 6.55 14.20
CA THR A 282 -31.37 6.54 13.33
C THR A 282 -32.46 7.48 13.81
N GLY A 283 -33.14 8.10 12.86
CA GLY A 283 -34.36 8.87 13.13
C GLY A 283 -35.58 7.98 13.02
N ILE A 284 -36.42 7.98 14.03
CA ILE A 284 -37.66 7.20 14.07
C ILE A 284 -38.78 8.11 14.58
N GLY A 285 -39.76 8.39 13.70
CA GLY A 285 -40.70 9.45 13.96
C GLY A 285 -40.01 10.80 14.16
N ASN A 286 -40.29 11.47 15.25
CA ASN A 286 -39.63 12.76 15.61
C ASN A 286 -38.45 12.57 16.54
N GLN A 287 -38.03 11.34 16.85
CA GLN A 287 -36.94 11.04 17.78
C GLN A 287 -35.69 10.63 17.02
N LEU A 288 -34.55 11.06 17.50
CA LEU A 288 -33.25 10.59 17.05
C LEU A 288 -32.65 9.69 18.15
N ILE A 289 -32.33 8.46 17.78
CA ILE A 289 -31.89 7.42 18.70
C ILE A 289 -30.48 6.95 18.31
N VAL A 290 -29.63 6.74 19.31
CA VAL A 290 -28.29 6.20 19.15
C VAL A 290 -28.10 4.97 20.04
N GLY A 291 -27.55 3.90 19.46
CA GLY A 291 -27.12 2.71 20.20
C GLY A 291 -25.70 2.87 20.73
N ASN A 292 -25.57 2.97 22.05
CA ASN A 292 -24.31 3.24 22.74
C ASN A 292 -23.91 2.07 23.65
N ASN A 293 -22.63 1.97 24.00
CA ASN A 293 -22.11 0.95 24.94
C ASN A 293 -22.78 0.98 26.33
N HIS A 294 -23.35 2.12 26.72
CA HIS A 294 -24.01 2.29 28.00
C HIS A 294 -25.54 2.38 27.88
N GLY A 295 -26.09 1.70 26.87
CA GLY A 295 -27.53 1.68 26.58
C GLY A 295 -27.92 2.62 25.46
N THR A 296 -29.16 2.47 25.01
CA THR A 296 -29.74 3.27 23.92
C THR A 296 -30.14 4.64 24.43
N LYS A 297 -29.88 5.68 23.64
CA LYS A 297 -30.08 7.06 24.05
C LYS A 297 -30.87 7.86 23.03
N TYR A 298 -31.71 8.80 23.53
CA TYR A 298 -32.26 9.86 22.70
C TYR A 298 -31.28 10.98 22.52
N ILE A 299 -31.18 11.51 21.32
CA ILE A 299 -30.36 12.71 21.02
C ILE A 299 -31.24 13.96 21.10
N HIS A 300 -30.80 14.95 21.88
CA HIS A 300 -31.45 16.24 22.06
C HIS A 300 -30.47 17.34 21.64
N ASP A 301 -30.34 17.64 20.36
CA ASP A 301 -29.37 18.57 19.76
C ASP A 301 -27.92 18.27 20.18
N ARG A 302 -27.41 18.84 21.28
CA ARG A 302 -26.04 18.67 21.79
C ARG A 302 -25.92 17.79 23.04
N SER A 303 -26.98 17.16 23.46
CA SER A 303 -26.96 16.26 24.62
C SER A 303 -27.75 14.99 24.31
N ALA A 304 -27.51 13.96 25.10
CA ALA A 304 -28.22 12.70 25.00
C ALA A 304 -28.71 12.25 26.37
N SER A 305 -29.89 11.64 26.40
CA SER A 305 -30.44 11.02 27.58
C SER A 305 -30.71 9.54 27.37
N LEU A 306 -30.48 8.72 28.39
CA LEU A 306 -30.80 7.28 28.33
C LEU A 306 -32.28 7.04 28.11
N VAL A 307 -32.61 6.16 27.18
CA VAL A 307 -34.00 5.65 27.05
C VAL A 307 -34.30 4.86 28.31
N PRO A 308 -35.34 5.26 29.11
CA PRO A 308 -35.65 4.58 30.37
C PRO A 308 -35.88 3.08 30.17
N GLY A 309 -35.16 2.23 30.91
CA GLY A 309 -35.23 0.78 30.80
C GLY A 309 -34.26 0.14 29.78
N SER A 310 -33.68 0.91 28.88
CA SER A 310 -32.70 0.45 27.90
C SER A 310 -31.30 0.48 28.48
N THR A 311 -30.98 -0.42 29.40
CA THR A 311 -29.71 -0.46 30.12
C THR A 311 -28.74 -1.52 29.60
N ASP A 312 -29.11 -2.35 28.62
CA ASP A 312 -28.23 -3.35 28.03
C ASP A 312 -27.13 -2.68 27.23
N ALA A 313 -25.89 -3.11 27.52
CA ALA A 313 -24.72 -2.58 26.87
C ALA A 313 -24.63 -2.97 25.40
N GLY A 314 -24.18 -2.03 24.56
CA GLY A 314 -23.81 -2.30 23.19
C GLY A 314 -24.97 -2.45 22.23
N GLY A 315 -25.84 -1.47 22.14
CA GLY A 315 -26.86 -1.40 21.09
C GLY A 315 -26.21 -1.39 19.71
N THR A 316 -26.17 -2.54 19.01
CA THR A 316 -25.39 -2.73 17.77
C THR A 316 -26.18 -2.43 16.50
N SER A 317 -27.46 -2.72 16.48
CA SER A 317 -28.35 -2.34 15.38
C SER A 317 -29.81 -2.38 15.78
N ILE A 318 -30.66 -1.67 15.05
CA ILE A 318 -32.11 -1.62 15.30
C ILE A 318 -32.85 -1.85 13.99
N ARG A 319 -33.96 -2.61 14.05
CA ARG A 319 -34.81 -2.93 12.90
C ARG A 319 -36.28 -2.85 13.25
N ARG A 320 -37.09 -2.44 12.28
CA ARG A 320 -38.56 -2.47 12.41
C ARG A 320 -39.04 -3.91 12.33
N TYR A 321 -39.94 -4.27 13.25
CA TYR A 321 -40.58 -5.56 13.33
C TYR A 321 -42.11 -5.33 13.29
N SER A 322 -42.76 -5.71 12.20
CA SER A 322 -44.19 -5.52 12.01
C SER A 322 -44.92 -6.79 12.38
N THR A 323 -45.98 -6.65 13.21
CA THR A 323 -46.98 -7.68 13.47
C THR A 323 -48.27 -7.30 12.74
N VAL A 324 -49.30 -8.14 12.86
CA VAL A 324 -50.63 -7.85 12.27
C VAL A 324 -51.27 -6.59 12.90
N ASP A 325 -51.02 -6.39 14.20
CA ASP A 325 -51.69 -5.35 14.97
C ASP A 325 -50.84 -4.08 15.18
N SER A 326 -49.56 -4.18 15.13
CA SER A 326 -48.64 -3.09 15.53
C SER A 326 -47.27 -3.24 14.98
N ASP A 327 -46.56 -2.11 14.87
CA ASP A 327 -45.14 -2.05 14.59
C ASP A 327 -44.32 -1.91 15.88
N TYR A 328 -43.20 -2.59 15.92
CA TYR A 328 -42.23 -2.55 16.99
C TYR A 328 -40.84 -2.25 16.42
N LEU A 329 -39.93 -1.85 17.29
CA LEU A 329 -38.52 -1.86 16.97
C LEU A 329 -37.81 -2.92 17.80
N ILE A 330 -36.96 -3.69 17.16
CA ILE A 330 -36.08 -4.64 17.84
C ILE A 330 -34.66 -4.12 17.70
N GLU A 331 -34.00 -4.01 18.83
CA GLU A 331 -32.58 -3.65 18.93
C GLU A 331 -31.75 -4.86 19.40
N SER A 332 -30.63 -5.10 18.78
CA SER A 332 -29.66 -6.06 19.25
C SER A 332 -28.60 -5.40 20.15
N SER A 333 -28.18 -6.12 21.17
CA SER A 333 -27.12 -5.71 22.08
C SER A 333 -26.03 -6.78 22.21
N TYR A 334 -25.06 -6.58 23.09
CA TYR A 334 -24.01 -7.59 23.37
C TYR A 334 -24.58 -8.83 24.09
N SER A 335 -25.78 -8.78 24.60
CA SER A 335 -26.33 -9.90 25.41
C SER A 335 -27.77 -10.25 25.09
N ALA A 336 -28.50 -9.44 24.34
CA ALA A 336 -29.94 -9.65 24.17
C ALA A 336 -30.50 -8.89 22.98
N PHE A 337 -31.79 -9.14 22.74
CA PHE A 337 -32.65 -8.24 21.97
C PHE A 337 -33.58 -7.45 22.90
N GLN A 338 -33.79 -6.18 22.57
CA GLN A 338 -34.67 -5.27 23.23
C GLN A 338 -35.83 -4.88 22.29
N VAL A 339 -37.02 -4.72 22.83
CA VAL A 339 -38.24 -4.33 22.08
C VAL A 339 -38.66 -2.94 22.51
N TYR A 340 -38.88 -2.09 21.52
CA TYR A 340 -39.48 -0.77 21.71
C TYR A 340 -40.84 -0.73 21.07
N GLY A 341 -41.81 -0.13 21.74
CA GLY A 341 -43.18 0.10 21.26
C GLY A 341 -43.46 1.59 21.11
N GLU A 342 -44.32 1.93 20.18
CA GLU A 342 -44.77 3.30 19.97
C GLU A 342 -45.90 3.64 20.94
N LYS A 343 -45.81 4.81 21.59
CA LYS A 343 -46.83 5.39 22.44
C LYS A 343 -46.84 6.89 22.24
N ASN A 344 -47.98 7.48 21.89
CA ASN A 344 -48.12 8.91 21.61
C ASN A 344 -47.12 9.44 20.56
N HIS A 345 -46.86 8.66 19.49
CA HIS A 345 -45.89 8.95 18.44
C HIS A 345 -44.43 9.01 18.92
N GLU A 346 -44.15 8.48 20.11
CA GLU A 346 -42.81 8.32 20.63
C GLU A 346 -42.51 6.85 20.90
N TRP A 347 -41.25 6.47 20.63
CA TRP A 347 -40.74 5.12 20.82
C TRP A 347 -40.14 4.97 22.22
N HIS A 348 -40.66 4.02 23.01
CA HIS A 348 -40.20 3.74 24.36
C HIS A 348 -39.80 2.28 24.51
N PHE A 349 -38.85 2.03 25.39
CA PHE A 349 -38.47 0.66 25.78
C PHE A 349 -39.70 -0.07 26.34
N ARG A 350 -39.97 -1.27 25.81
CA ARG A 350 -41.08 -2.13 26.23
C ARG A 350 -40.58 -3.29 27.07
N ASN A 351 -39.69 -4.12 26.56
CA ASN A 351 -39.11 -5.27 27.25
C ASN A 351 -37.84 -5.80 26.60
N ARG A 352 -37.08 -6.56 27.37
CA ARG A 352 -36.02 -7.45 26.88
C ARG A 352 -36.65 -8.76 26.42
N ILE A 353 -36.09 -9.41 25.36
CA ILE A 353 -36.50 -10.73 24.88
C ILE A 353 -35.76 -11.80 25.69
N ASN A 354 -36.49 -12.66 26.40
CA ASN A 354 -35.94 -13.76 27.16
C ASN A 354 -35.63 -14.97 26.27
N GLY A 355 -34.64 -15.76 26.65
CA GLY A 355 -34.24 -16.98 25.93
C GLY A 355 -33.19 -16.80 24.86
N PHE A 356 -32.57 -15.58 24.74
CA PHE A 356 -31.43 -15.32 23.94
C PHE A 356 -30.40 -14.49 24.72
N ASN A 357 -29.18 -14.99 24.77
CA ASN A 357 -28.09 -14.32 25.46
C ASN A 357 -26.73 -14.54 24.71
N ALA A 358 -26.60 -13.86 23.59
CA ALA A 358 -25.37 -13.89 22.79
C ALA A 358 -25.11 -12.54 22.12
N PRO A 359 -23.86 -12.15 21.90
CA PRO A 359 -23.55 -10.89 21.26
C PRO A 359 -23.88 -10.93 19.77
N VAL A 360 -24.64 -9.96 19.31
CA VAL A 360 -25.08 -9.81 17.91
C VAL A 360 -24.33 -8.68 17.24
N ARG A 361 -23.69 -8.98 16.12
CA ARG A 361 -23.03 -7.96 15.29
C ARG A 361 -24.04 -7.17 14.47
N GLN A 362 -24.84 -7.89 13.72
CA GLN A 362 -25.86 -7.35 12.83
C GLN A 362 -27.00 -8.38 12.70
N PHE A 363 -28.18 -7.92 12.43
CA PHE A 363 -29.31 -8.79 12.16
C PHE A 363 -30.26 -8.17 11.15
N GLU A 364 -31.01 -9.01 10.50
CA GLU A 364 -32.13 -8.63 9.65
C GLU A 364 -33.38 -9.49 9.97
N ILE A 365 -34.53 -8.98 9.60
CA ILE A 365 -35.81 -9.62 9.79
C ILE A 365 -36.41 -9.94 8.43
N ASP A 366 -36.75 -11.22 8.19
CA ASP A 366 -37.29 -11.65 6.93
C ASP A 366 -38.80 -11.31 6.81
N GLY A 367 -39.41 -11.61 5.65
CA GLY A 367 -40.84 -11.37 5.39
C GLY A 367 -41.80 -12.25 6.22
N GLN A 368 -41.25 -13.18 7.01
CA GLN A 368 -42.02 -14.05 7.93
C GLN A 368 -41.79 -13.69 9.40
N SER A 369 -41.19 -12.52 9.65
CA SER A 369 -40.88 -12.04 11.00
C SER A 369 -39.83 -12.91 11.74
N VAL A 370 -39.03 -13.68 11.03
CA VAL A 370 -37.89 -14.43 11.58
C VAL A 370 -36.67 -13.54 11.64
N ILE A 371 -35.98 -13.54 12.78
CA ILE A 371 -34.74 -12.82 12.97
C ILE A 371 -33.54 -13.69 12.54
N TRP A 372 -32.73 -13.18 11.64
CA TRP A 372 -31.45 -13.75 11.25
C TRP A 372 -30.32 -12.88 11.83
N ALA A 373 -29.63 -13.39 12.83
CA ALA A 373 -28.68 -12.63 13.63
C ALA A 373 -27.27 -13.22 13.54
N ALA A 374 -26.32 -12.44 13.01
CA ALA A 374 -24.93 -12.79 12.99
C ALA A 374 -24.30 -12.59 14.38
N ASN A 375 -23.64 -13.61 14.89
CA ASN A 375 -22.88 -13.49 16.13
C ASN A 375 -21.69 -12.53 15.94
N MET A 376 -21.25 -11.86 16.99
CA MET A 376 -20.15 -10.91 16.95
C MET A 376 -18.87 -11.57 16.41
N ASP A 377 -18.62 -12.82 16.75
CA ASP A 377 -17.43 -13.57 16.35
C ASP A 377 -17.70 -14.59 15.26
N ILE A 378 -18.47 -15.62 15.53
CA ILE A 378 -18.67 -16.79 14.67
C ILE A 378 -20.12 -17.23 14.66
N GLY A 379 -20.62 -17.55 13.47
CA GLY A 379 -21.92 -18.20 13.29
C GLY A 379 -23.11 -17.26 13.18
N LEU A 380 -24.25 -17.88 13.03
CA LEU A 380 -25.54 -17.24 12.73
C LEU A 380 -26.66 -17.88 13.58
N TYR A 381 -27.51 -17.08 14.11
CA TYR A 381 -28.74 -17.50 14.74
C TYR A 381 -29.98 -17.23 13.85
N ARG A 382 -30.82 -18.21 13.72
CA ARG A 382 -32.19 -18.06 13.22
C ARG A 382 -33.13 -18.11 14.40
N ILE A 383 -33.88 -17.05 14.64
CA ILE A 383 -34.66 -16.85 15.86
C ILE A 383 -36.11 -16.53 15.51
N GLU A 384 -37.02 -17.25 16.07
CA GLU A 384 -38.48 -16.97 16.05
C GLU A 384 -38.93 -16.48 17.42
N LEU A 385 -39.74 -15.46 17.45
CA LEU A 385 -40.21 -14.86 18.69
C LEU A 385 -41.64 -15.35 19.02
N SER A 386 -41.96 -15.32 20.31
CA SER A 386 -43.35 -15.48 20.75
C SER A 386 -44.21 -14.32 20.24
N GLY A 387 -45.52 -14.54 20.06
CA GLY A 387 -46.44 -13.52 19.54
C GLY A 387 -46.48 -12.23 20.36
N ASP A 388 -46.17 -12.31 21.66
CA ASP A 388 -46.10 -11.17 22.58
C ASP A 388 -44.69 -10.49 22.58
N LEU A 389 -43.75 -10.98 21.81
CA LEU A 389 -42.36 -10.52 21.71
C LEU A 389 -41.57 -10.51 23.04
N ARG A 390 -41.94 -11.35 24.01
CA ARG A 390 -41.29 -11.38 25.32
C ARG A 390 -40.24 -12.47 25.43
N LYS A 391 -40.33 -13.52 24.60
CA LYS A 391 -39.40 -14.66 24.63
C LYS A 391 -39.14 -15.22 23.25
N VAL A 392 -38.04 -15.95 23.14
CA VAL A 392 -37.71 -16.77 21.96
C VAL A 392 -38.62 -17.99 21.98
N SER A 393 -39.31 -18.26 20.86
CA SER A 393 -40.10 -19.48 20.65
C SER A 393 -39.28 -20.60 20.02
N SER A 394 -38.37 -20.24 19.12
CA SER A 394 -37.46 -21.19 18.47
C SER A 394 -36.13 -20.53 18.17
N ILE A 395 -35.01 -21.26 18.35
CA ILE A 395 -33.68 -20.80 18.00
C ILE A 395 -32.90 -21.93 17.33
N LYS A 396 -32.25 -21.58 16.21
CA LYS A 396 -31.34 -22.49 15.54
C LYS A 396 -30.00 -21.79 15.28
N TYR A 397 -28.92 -22.45 15.64
CA TYR A 397 -27.56 -21.92 15.43
C TYR A 397 -26.89 -22.62 14.25
N TYR A 398 -26.21 -21.82 13.42
CA TYR A 398 -25.44 -22.26 12.26
C TYR A 398 -24.00 -21.80 12.45
N PRO A 399 -23.04 -22.69 12.72
CA PRO A 399 -21.63 -22.31 12.83
C PRO A 399 -20.99 -21.96 11.47
N SER A 400 -21.58 -22.44 10.36
CA SER A 400 -21.17 -22.18 8.98
C SER A 400 -22.36 -22.25 8.03
N LEU A 401 -22.23 -21.73 6.80
CA LEU A 401 -23.35 -21.65 5.84
C LEU A 401 -23.44 -22.84 4.88
N ASP A 402 -22.35 -23.49 4.57
CA ASP A 402 -22.23 -24.54 3.53
C ASP A 402 -22.10 -25.96 4.10
N GLY A 403 -22.34 -26.16 5.39
CA GLY A 403 -22.11 -27.42 6.08
C GLY A 403 -20.62 -27.74 6.27
N CYS A 404 -19.72 -26.80 5.97
CA CYS A 404 -18.30 -26.93 6.28
C CYS A 404 -18.10 -27.20 7.76
N LYS A 405 -17.18 -28.13 8.09
CA LYS A 405 -16.83 -28.49 9.46
C LYS A 405 -16.14 -27.35 10.23
N ARG A 406 -15.73 -26.27 9.57
CA ARG A 406 -15.02 -25.14 10.21
C ARG A 406 -16.00 -23.99 10.46
N PRO A 407 -16.17 -23.60 11.72
CA PRO A 407 -16.93 -22.39 12.07
C PRO A 407 -16.33 -21.15 11.39
N CYS A 408 -17.18 -20.24 10.95
CA CYS A 408 -16.75 -19.03 10.25
C CYS A 408 -17.56 -17.81 10.69
N ARG A 409 -17.01 -16.62 10.43
CA ARG A 409 -17.72 -15.36 10.59
C ARG A 409 -18.76 -15.25 9.49
N ILE A 410 -19.97 -14.85 9.85
CA ILE A 410 -21.09 -14.72 8.94
C ILE A 410 -21.60 -13.28 9.00
N TYR A 411 -21.97 -12.73 7.85
CA TYR A 411 -22.59 -11.42 7.72
C TYR A 411 -24.02 -11.57 7.21
N VAL A 412 -24.91 -10.72 7.70
CA VAL A 412 -26.33 -10.74 7.36
C VAL A 412 -26.71 -9.41 6.73
N MET A 413 -27.37 -9.44 5.60
CA MET A 413 -27.83 -8.24 4.90
C MET A 413 -29.19 -8.50 4.23
N LYS A 414 -29.88 -7.41 3.88
CA LYS A 414 -31.18 -7.49 3.21
C LYS A 414 -31.14 -6.79 1.86
N ILE A 415 -31.40 -7.53 0.77
CA ILE A 415 -31.41 -7.02 -0.59
C ILE A 415 -32.79 -7.37 -1.21
N ARG A 416 -33.54 -6.37 -1.65
CA ARG A 416 -34.91 -6.51 -2.20
C ARG A 416 -35.87 -7.34 -1.33
N GLY A 417 -35.75 -7.17 -0.01
CA GLY A 417 -36.58 -7.92 0.93
C GLY A 417 -36.04 -9.31 1.30
N GLU A 418 -35.13 -9.87 0.53
CA GLU A 418 -34.53 -11.19 0.76
C GLU A 418 -33.35 -11.07 1.73
N ILE A 419 -33.17 -12.06 2.60
CA ILE A 419 -32.03 -12.16 3.50
C ILE A 419 -30.88 -12.82 2.78
N ILE A 420 -29.79 -12.07 2.59
CA ILE A 420 -28.55 -12.53 2.02
C ILE A 420 -27.50 -12.69 3.13
N LEU A 421 -26.83 -13.82 3.11
CA LEU A 421 -25.80 -14.21 4.06
C LEU A 421 -24.45 -14.29 3.35
N SER A 422 -23.38 -13.88 4.01
CA SER A 422 -22.02 -13.97 3.48
C SER A 422 -21.09 -14.65 4.46
N ASP A 423 -20.23 -15.56 3.99
CA ASP A 423 -19.10 -16.13 4.73
C ASP A 423 -17.76 -15.46 4.37
N GLY A 424 -17.83 -14.32 3.66
CA GLY A 424 -16.68 -13.60 3.13
C GLY A 424 -16.14 -14.15 1.81
N LYS A 425 -16.59 -15.34 1.37
CA LYS A 425 -16.16 -15.99 0.12
C LYS A 425 -17.30 -16.27 -0.82
N ARG A 426 -18.49 -16.55 -0.26
CA ARG A 426 -19.69 -16.92 -1.00
C ARG A 426 -20.89 -16.20 -0.43
N LEU A 427 -21.92 -16.04 -1.26
CA LEU A 427 -23.19 -15.46 -0.88
C LEU A 427 -24.29 -16.53 -0.91
N TYR A 428 -25.10 -16.51 0.11
CA TYR A 428 -26.22 -17.44 0.32
C TYR A 428 -27.50 -16.65 0.54
N MET A 429 -28.60 -17.29 0.31
CA MET A 429 -29.95 -16.75 0.60
C MET A 429 -30.60 -17.59 1.69
N ALA A 430 -31.16 -16.94 2.68
CA ALA A 430 -32.02 -17.59 3.66
C ALA A 430 -33.40 -17.86 3.04
N TRP A 431 -33.78 -19.12 2.98
CA TRP A 431 -35.05 -19.57 2.43
C TRP A 431 -35.86 -20.32 3.50
N LYS A 432 -37.18 -20.48 3.27
CA LYS A 432 -38.07 -21.22 4.20
C LYS A 432 -37.53 -22.60 4.60
N SER A 433 -36.89 -23.31 3.68
CA SER A 433 -36.35 -24.66 3.85
C SER A 433 -34.92 -24.71 4.37
N GLY A 434 -34.24 -23.58 4.49
CA GLY A 434 -32.83 -23.53 4.90
C GLY A 434 -32.03 -22.44 4.21
N ILE A 435 -30.74 -22.62 4.18
CA ILE A 435 -29.78 -21.70 3.58
C ILE A 435 -29.34 -22.30 2.23
N VAL A 436 -29.48 -21.54 1.15
CA VAL A 436 -29.11 -21.97 -0.20
C VAL A 436 -28.13 -20.98 -0.86
N PRO A 437 -27.23 -21.43 -1.75
CA PRO A 437 -26.33 -20.53 -2.46
C PRO A 437 -27.11 -19.49 -3.29
N CYS A 438 -26.70 -18.22 -3.21
CA CYS A 438 -27.30 -17.13 -3.96
C CYS A 438 -26.69 -17.01 -5.36
N LYS A 439 -27.29 -17.67 -6.35
CA LYS A 439 -26.79 -17.66 -7.74
C LYS A 439 -26.83 -16.27 -8.38
N ALA A 440 -27.84 -15.46 -8.07
CA ALA A 440 -28.02 -14.13 -8.67
C ALA A 440 -26.91 -13.14 -8.32
N LEU A 441 -26.20 -13.37 -7.20
CA LEU A 441 -25.07 -12.52 -6.74
C LEU A 441 -23.73 -13.25 -6.83
N SER A 442 -23.62 -14.37 -7.56
CA SER A 442 -22.40 -15.18 -7.67
C SER A 442 -21.18 -14.40 -8.17
N ASP A 443 -21.39 -13.43 -9.07
CA ASP A 443 -20.34 -12.60 -9.67
C ASP A 443 -19.66 -11.69 -8.65
N PHE A 444 -20.29 -11.44 -7.51
CA PHE A 444 -19.78 -10.60 -6.40
C PHE A 444 -19.26 -11.43 -5.23
N ALA A 445 -19.34 -12.76 -5.27
CA ALA A 445 -19.02 -13.65 -4.15
C ALA A 445 -17.55 -13.49 -3.65
N CYS A 446 -16.62 -13.26 -4.54
CA CYS A 446 -15.17 -13.15 -4.19
C CYS A 446 -14.78 -11.79 -3.59
N GLU A 447 -15.71 -10.86 -3.40
CA GLU A 447 -15.43 -9.49 -2.95
C GLU A 447 -15.43 -9.33 -1.42
N ASN A 448 -15.60 -10.41 -0.64
CA ASN A 448 -15.70 -10.37 0.82
C ASN A 448 -16.79 -9.38 1.30
N ILE A 449 -18.01 -9.58 0.81
CA ILE A 449 -19.15 -8.69 1.13
C ILE A 449 -19.51 -8.82 2.61
N VAL A 450 -19.55 -7.69 3.31
CA VAL A 450 -19.82 -7.60 4.76
C VAL A 450 -21.17 -6.94 5.09
N SER A 451 -21.66 -6.07 4.23
CA SER A 451 -22.96 -5.42 4.41
C SER A 451 -23.55 -4.94 3.08
N SER A 452 -24.80 -4.49 3.10
CA SER A 452 -25.45 -3.83 1.98
C SER A 452 -26.23 -2.61 2.45
N ALA A 453 -26.37 -1.61 1.57
CA ALA A 453 -27.20 -0.43 1.81
C ALA A 453 -28.10 -0.15 0.59
N PRO A 454 -29.42 -0.02 0.77
CA PRO A 454 -30.32 0.29 -0.32
C PRO A 454 -30.14 1.75 -0.77
N VAL A 455 -30.16 1.96 -2.08
CA VAL A 455 -30.28 3.29 -2.71
C VAL A 455 -31.75 3.53 -3.06
N ASP A 456 -32.36 2.54 -3.67
CA ASP A 456 -33.79 2.46 -4.00
C ASP A 456 -34.21 0.96 -4.13
N ASN A 457 -35.39 0.69 -4.68
CA ASN A 457 -35.88 -0.67 -4.83
C ASN A 457 -35.03 -1.58 -5.72
N ASN A 458 -34.23 -1.01 -6.59
CA ASN A 458 -33.43 -1.75 -7.59
C ASN A 458 -31.94 -1.52 -7.49
N ARG A 459 -31.49 -0.49 -6.77
CA ARG A 459 -30.03 -0.19 -6.61
C ARG A 459 -29.61 -0.36 -5.17
N PHE A 460 -28.43 -0.99 -4.99
CA PHE A 460 -27.87 -1.32 -3.68
C PHE A 460 -26.35 -1.11 -3.70
N TRP A 461 -25.80 -0.61 -2.61
CA TRP A 461 -24.40 -0.70 -2.32
C TRP A 461 -24.11 -2.06 -1.69
N LEU A 462 -23.14 -2.78 -2.23
CA LEU A 462 -22.45 -3.90 -1.56
C LEU A 462 -21.16 -3.35 -0.97
N VAL A 463 -20.95 -3.64 0.30
CA VAL A 463 -19.79 -3.16 1.05
C VAL A 463 -18.83 -4.31 1.29
N SER A 464 -17.57 -4.12 0.95
CA SER A 464 -16.49 -5.09 1.16
C SER A 464 -15.31 -4.45 1.90
N ASP A 465 -14.36 -5.25 2.32
CA ASP A 465 -13.08 -4.79 2.87
C ASP A 465 -12.23 -3.98 1.88
N LYS A 466 -12.47 -4.17 0.57
CA LYS A 466 -11.72 -3.51 -0.50
C LYS A 466 -12.40 -2.26 -1.06
N GLY A 467 -13.70 -2.12 -0.82
CA GLY A 467 -14.44 -0.98 -1.34
C GLY A 467 -15.95 -1.20 -1.41
N TYR A 468 -16.58 -0.36 -2.19
CA TYR A 468 -18.02 -0.22 -2.28
C TYR A 468 -18.46 -0.45 -3.72
N THR A 469 -19.30 -1.46 -3.96
CA THR A 469 -19.83 -1.80 -5.28
C THR A 469 -21.29 -1.39 -5.39
N LEU A 470 -21.61 -0.46 -6.28
CA LEU A 470 -23.00 -0.12 -6.60
C LEU A 470 -23.53 -1.08 -7.64
N ILE A 471 -24.58 -1.82 -7.28
CA ILE A 471 -25.26 -2.78 -8.16
C ILE A 471 -26.67 -2.32 -8.50
N GLN A 472 -27.16 -2.71 -9.66
CA GLN A 472 -28.52 -2.53 -10.11
C GLN A 472 -29.13 -3.86 -10.49
N TYR A 473 -30.34 -4.10 -10.02
CA TYR A 473 -31.18 -5.20 -10.46
C TYR A 473 -31.95 -4.82 -11.72
N LYS A 474 -31.72 -5.53 -12.81
CA LYS A 474 -32.37 -5.32 -14.11
C LYS A 474 -32.38 -6.66 -14.88
N ASN A 475 -33.52 -6.96 -15.57
CA ASN A 475 -33.70 -8.17 -16.36
C ASN A 475 -33.39 -9.46 -15.57
N ASN A 476 -33.88 -9.56 -14.35
CA ASN A 476 -33.69 -10.69 -13.43
C ASN A 476 -32.23 -10.97 -13.03
N ASN A 477 -31.35 -10.00 -13.20
CA ASN A 477 -29.94 -10.15 -12.81
C ASN A 477 -29.40 -8.86 -12.17
N TYR A 478 -28.30 -8.98 -11.42
CA TYR A 478 -27.58 -7.86 -10.83
C TYR A 478 -26.39 -7.46 -11.72
N HIS A 479 -26.29 -6.17 -11.98
CA HIS A 479 -25.20 -5.58 -12.77
C HIS A 479 -24.46 -4.55 -11.94
N ARG A 480 -23.13 -4.54 -12.02
CA ARG A 480 -22.31 -3.50 -11.42
C ARG A 480 -22.51 -2.19 -12.20
N ILE A 481 -22.86 -1.11 -11.48
CA ILE A 481 -22.94 0.24 -12.04
C ILE A 481 -21.63 1.00 -11.79
N ALA A 482 -21.10 0.87 -10.55
CA ALA A 482 -19.93 1.59 -10.11
C ALA A 482 -19.15 0.80 -9.05
N TYR A 483 -17.88 1.11 -8.94
CA TYR A 483 -17.02 0.64 -7.86
C TYR A 483 -16.23 1.81 -7.30
N VAL A 484 -16.25 1.98 -5.99
CA VAL A 484 -15.48 2.97 -5.25
C VAL A 484 -14.51 2.21 -4.36
N PRO A 485 -13.20 2.18 -4.68
CA PRO A 485 -12.20 1.53 -3.84
C PRO A 485 -12.14 2.16 -2.45
N ALA A 486 -11.91 1.37 -1.41
CA ALA A 486 -11.73 1.88 -0.05
C ALA A 486 -10.58 2.90 0.04
N ALA A 487 -9.48 2.60 -0.65
CA ALA A 487 -8.30 3.47 -0.72
C ALA A 487 -8.57 4.84 -1.41
N PHE A 488 -9.69 4.97 -2.10
CA PHE A 488 -10.05 6.18 -2.84
C PHE A 488 -10.16 7.41 -1.94
N PHE A 489 -10.71 7.24 -0.75
CA PHE A 489 -10.84 8.33 0.22
C PHE A 489 -9.54 8.61 0.99
N GLY A 490 -8.47 7.83 0.79
CA GLY A 490 -7.22 7.95 1.56
C GLY A 490 -7.36 7.59 3.04
N LEU A 491 -8.51 7.04 3.44
CA LEU A 491 -8.82 6.57 4.79
C LEU A 491 -9.15 5.08 4.75
N GLU A 492 -8.89 4.40 5.86
CA GLU A 492 -9.19 2.98 5.99
C GLU A 492 -10.68 2.75 6.22
N CYS A 493 -11.21 1.69 5.63
CA CYS A 493 -12.51 1.15 6.02
C CYS A 493 -12.37 0.41 7.35
N GLY A 494 -13.31 0.59 8.24
CA GLY A 494 -13.30 -0.13 9.52
C GLY A 494 -13.55 -1.63 9.34
N ASP A 495 -12.78 -2.44 10.06
CA ASP A 495 -12.88 -3.91 10.00
C ASP A 495 -14.21 -4.49 10.44
N TYR A 496 -15.03 -3.72 11.17
CA TYR A 496 -16.20 -4.24 11.85
C TYR A 496 -17.56 -3.86 11.28
N MET A 497 -17.74 -2.65 10.80
CA MET A 497 -18.99 -2.16 10.26
C MET A 497 -18.77 -1.12 9.17
N ASN A 498 -18.31 -1.57 8.03
CA ASN A 498 -18.35 -0.71 6.86
C ASN A 498 -19.79 -0.41 6.53
N ASN A 499 -20.24 0.78 6.84
CA ASN A 499 -21.62 1.18 6.61
C ASN A 499 -21.68 2.24 5.51
N VAL A 500 -22.72 2.12 4.67
CA VAL A 500 -23.09 3.17 3.72
C VAL A 500 -24.50 3.62 4.05
N ARG A 501 -24.70 4.92 4.16
CA ARG A 501 -26.03 5.52 4.33
C ARG A 501 -26.40 6.33 3.10
N VAL A 502 -27.61 6.13 2.62
CA VAL A 502 -28.12 6.89 1.48
C VAL A 502 -29.26 7.78 1.95
N MET A 503 -29.09 9.08 1.82
CA MET A 503 -30.04 10.09 2.27
C MET A 503 -30.04 11.28 1.30
N GLY A 504 -31.23 11.73 0.86
CA GLY A 504 -31.34 12.92 -0.01
C GLY A 504 -30.65 12.81 -1.36
N GLY A 505 -30.44 11.60 -1.89
CA GLY A 505 -29.73 11.36 -3.14
C GLY A 505 -28.19 11.37 -3.00
N LEU A 506 -27.69 11.41 -1.76
CA LEU A 506 -26.28 11.31 -1.42
C LEU A 506 -25.99 9.98 -0.74
N ALA A 507 -24.87 9.34 -1.09
CA ALA A 507 -24.33 8.18 -0.38
C ALA A 507 -23.20 8.65 0.54
N TYR A 508 -23.28 8.27 1.82
CA TYR A 508 -22.28 8.55 2.86
C TYR A 508 -21.57 7.27 3.22
N PHE A 509 -20.25 7.30 3.15
CA PHE A 509 -19.36 6.17 3.44
C PHE A 509 -18.70 6.40 4.79
N CYS A 510 -18.89 5.46 5.72
CA CYS A 510 -18.31 5.51 7.06
C CYS A 510 -16.86 5.02 7.01
N LEU A 511 -15.90 5.87 7.41
CA LEU A 511 -14.47 5.62 7.31
C LEU A 511 -13.79 5.80 8.67
N ASN A 512 -12.57 5.31 8.80
CA ASN A 512 -11.74 5.58 9.97
C ASN A 512 -11.21 7.02 9.90
N GLY A 513 -11.71 7.89 10.76
CA GLY A 513 -11.34 9.31 10.82
C GLY A 513 -12.11 10.23 9.87
N GLY A 514 -13.14 9.74 9.16
CA GLY A 514 -13.87 10.60 8.23
C GLY A 514 -15.15 10.02 7.65
N VAL A 515 -15.80 10.81 6.81
CA VAL A 515 -17.01 10.48 6.07
C VAL A 515 -16.82 10.81 4.61
N GLY A 516 -16.85 9.78 3.75
CA GLY A 516 -16.97 9.98 2.31
C GLY A 516 -18.41 10.34 1.94
N CYS A 517 -18.63 11.23 0.98
CA CYS A 517 -19.94 11.59 0.46
C CYS A 517 -19.92 11.56 -1.06
N MET A 518 -20.94 10.93 -1.69
CA MET A 518 -21.08 10.83 -3.14
C MET A 518 -22.48 11.25 -3.57
N ASP A 519 -22.59 12.14 -4.57
CA ASP A 519 -23.88 12.48 -5.18
C ASP A 519 -24.26 11.41 -6.24
N LEU A 520 -25.32 10.68 -5.95
CA LEU A 520 -25.82 9.60 -6.81
C LEU A 520 -26.54 10.10 -8.06
N ARG A 521 -26.81 11.40 -8.15
CA ARG A 521 -27.44 12.08 -9.29
C ARG A 521 -26.39 12.60 -10.28
N ALA A 522 -25.18 12.84 -9.80
CA ALA A 522 -24.06 13.25 -10.65
C ALA A 522 -23.64 12.10 -11.59
N PRO A 523 -23.31 12.39 -12.84
CA PRO A 523 -22.78 11.37 -13.73
C PRO A 523 -21.50 10.79 -13.13
N LEU A 524 -21.43 9.46 -13.06
CA LEU A 524 -20.21 8.78 -12.70
C LEU A 524 -19.15 9.16 -13.73
N ILE A 525 -18.17 9.93 -13.33
CA ILE A 525 -17.07 10.34 -14.20
C ILE A 525 -16.33 9.06 -14.58
N LYS A 526 -16.42 8.68 -15.86
CA LYS A 526 -15.44 7.77 -16.45
C LYS A 526 -14.12 8.52 -16.38
N SER A 527 -13.23 8.12 -15.48
CA SER A 527 -11.89 8.69 -15.43
C SER A 527 -11.27 8.50 -16.83
N ASN A 528 -10.84 9.58 -17.45
CA ASN A 528 -10.02 9.52 -18.65
C ASN A 528 -8.63 9.06 -18.22
N PHE A 529 -8.45 7.75 -18.09
CA PHE A 529 -7.13 7.20 -17.81
C PHE A 529 -6.17 7.55 -18.94
N PRO A 530 -4.96 7.95 -18.63
CA PRO A 530 -3.94 8.12 -19.66
C PRO A 530 -3.76 6.80 -20.41
N GLU A 531 -3.87 6.83 -21.73
CA GLU A 531 -3.82 5.63 -22.60
C GLU A 531 -2.46 4.92 -22.60
N LYS A 532 -1.46 5.38 -21.86
CA LYS A 532 -0.09 4.86 -21.92
C LYS A 532 0.46 4.45 -20.56
N LEU A 533 0.75 3.16 -20.45
CA LEU A 533 1.68 2.64 -19.49
C LEU A 533 3.10 3.01 -19.93
N LEU A 534 3.88 3.63 -19.05
CA LEU A 534 5.23 4.11 -19.34
C LEU A 534 6.29 3.25 -18.66
N LEU A 535 7.37 3.00 -19.35
CA LEU A 535 8.63 2.57 -18.75
C LEU A 535 9.28 3.78 -18.10
N ARG A 536 9.41 3.76 -16.79
CA ARG A 536 10.07 4.84 -16.04
C ARG A 536 11.57 4.62 -16.00
N ARG A 537 11.99 3.39 -15.70
CA ARG A 537 13.38 3.05 -15.49
C ARG A 537 13.59 1.56 -15.72
N VAL A 538 14.68 1.20 -16.36
CA VAL A 538 15.16 -0.17 -16.48
C VAL A 538 16.61 -0.20 -16.00
N GLU A 539 16.89 -1.11 -15.09
CA GLU A 539 18.15 -1.24 -14.40
C GLU A 539 18.75 -2.63 -14.59
N ASP A 540 20.03 -2.68 -14.86
CA ASP A 540 20.86 -3.88 -14.82
C ASP A 540 21.64 -3.85 -13.48
N VAL A 541 21.31 -4.75 -12.57
CA VAL A 541 21.89 -4.85 -11.24
C VAL A 541 22.88 -6.00 -11.24
N THR A 542 24.16 -5.67 -11.27
CA THR A 542 25.23 -6.68 -11.27
C THR A 542 25.41 -7.34 -9.90
N SER A 543 26.11 -8.48 -9.85
CA SER A 543 26.43 -9.21 -8.61
C SER A 543 27.13 -8.33 -7.56
N ASP A 544 27.89 -7.32 -8.00
CA ASP A 544 28.58 -6.35 -7.11
C ASP A 544 27.65 -5.23 -6.61
N ARG A 545 26.32 -5.36 -6.82
CA ARG A 545 25.33 -4.33 -6.52
C ARG A 545 25.52 -2.99 -7.25
N LYS A 546 26.30 -2.97 -8.34
CA LYS A 546 26.38 -1.80 -9.20
C LYS A 546 25.13 -1.74 -10.07
N ILE A 547 24.50 -0.57 -10.12
CA ILE A 547 23.29 -0.32 -10.90
C ILE A 547 23.68 0.43 -12.17
N ARG A 548 23.33 -0.14 -13.31
CA ARG A 548 23.49 0.50 -14.63
C ARG A 548 22.11 0.79 -15.21
N LEU A 549 21.84 2.05 -15.52
CA LEU A 549 20.64 2.44 -16.23
C LEU A 549 20.70 2.02 -17.68
N LEU A 550 19.62 1.39 -18.15
CA LEU A 550 19.47 0.96 -19.51
C LEU A 550 18.60 1.94 -20.32
N PRO A 551 18.92 2.14 -21.62
CA PRO A 551 18.11 3.00 -22.47
C PRO A 551 16.71 2.43 -22.68
N ILE A 552 15.71 3.31 -22.76
CA ILE A 552 14.30 2.97 -22.99
C ILE A 552 13.81 3.37 -24.39
N ASP A 553 14.73 3.72 -25.28
CA ASP A 553 14.52 4.25 -26.63
C ASP A 553 14.24 3.19 -27.71
N GLY A 554 14.03 1.92 -27.31
CA GLY A 554 13.83 0.81 -28.25
C GLY A 554 15.12 0.14 -28.69
N SER A 555 16.30 0.61 -28.27
CA SER A 555 17.56 -0.13 -28.40
C SER A 555 17.45 -1.44 -27.63
N ASN A 556 18.10 -2.50 -28.14
CA ASN A 556 18.12 -3.81 -27.48
C ASN A 556 19.38 -3.95 -26.62
N PRO A 557 19.44 -3.36 -25.40
CA PRO A 557 20.65 -3.31 -24.62
C PRO A 557 21.05 -4.69 -24.09
N SER A 558 22.36 -4.89 -23.95
CA SER A 558 22.91 -6.07 -23.29
C SER A 558 22.94 -5.87 -21.79
N ILE A 559 22.54 -6.88 -21.04
CA ILE A 559 22.54 -6.93 -19.58
C ILE A 559 23.56 -7.95 -19.07
N SER A 560 23.98 -7.80 -17.83
CA SER A 560 24.97 -8.67 -17.21
C SER A 560 24.55 -9.22 -15.84
N GLY A 561 23.48 -8.67 -15.26
CA GLY A 561 22.99 -9.04 -13.95
C GLY A 561 21.46 -9.24 -13.91
N ASP A 562 20.88 -8.92 -12.78
CA ASP A 562 19.43 -8.92 -12.59
C ASP A 562 18.80 -7.70 -13.26
N VAL A 563 17.64 -7.86 -13.85
CA VAL A 563 16.91 -6.77 -14.50
C VAL A 563 15.77 -6.29 -13.61
N SER A 564 15.83 -5.04 -13.20
CA SER A 564 14.74 -4.35 -12.51
C SER A 564 14.04 -3.40 -13.47
N ILE A 565 12.74 -3.57 -13.64
CA ILE A 565 11.89 -2.76 -14.53
C ILE A 565 10.88 -2.02 -13.68
N GLN A 566 10.92 -0.70 -13.75
CA GLN A 566 9.98 0.19 -13.08
C GLN A 566 9.02 0.78 -14.10
N LEU A 567 7.75 0.59 -13.84
CA LEU A 567 6.68 1.13 -14.66
C LEU A 567 6.04 2.34 -13.96
N THR A 568 5.41 3.18 -14.76
CA THR A 568 4.56 4.26 -14.26
C THR A 568 3.28 4.28 -15.06
N TYR A 569 2.18 4.21 -14.35
CA TYR A 569 0.86 4.51 -14.87
C TYR A 569 0.29 5.64 -14.02
N PRO A 570 0.09 6.85 -14.57
CA PRO A 570 -0.44 7.98 -13.81
C PRO A 570 -1.86 7.66 -13.33
N ASN A 571 -1.99 7.33 -12.06
CA ASN A 571 -3.26 6.97 -11.41
C ASN A 571 -3.47 7.88 -10.21
N TYR A 572 -3.92 9.09 -10.47
CA TYR A 572 -4.17 10.07 -9.42
C TYR A 572 -5.54 9.91 -8.75
N ASN A 573 -6.38 9.01 -9.28
CA ASN A 573 -7.72 8.72 -8.74
C ASN A 573 -7.74 7.57 -7.74
N ASN A 574 -6.58 7.09 -7.29
CA ASN A 574 -6.43 5.96 -6.36
C ASN A 574 -7.20 4.68 -6.75
N THR A 575 -7.49 4.47 -8.03
CA THR A 575 -8.10 3.23 -8.49
C THR A 575 -7.12 2.07 -8.31
N GLN A 576 -7.61 0.92 -7.85
CA GLN A 576 -6.77 -0.26 -7.74
C GLN A 576 -6.39 -0.76 -9.14
N LEU A 577 -5.10 -0.83 -9.39
CA LEU A 577 -4.54 -1.32 -10.64
C LEU A 577 -3.90 -2.70 -10.44
N LYS A 578 -3.99 -3.52 -11.46
CA LYS A 578 -3.22 -4.77 -11.56
C LYS A 578 -2.31 -4.70 -12.77
N PHE A 579 -1.05 -5.04 -12.56
CA PHE A 579 -0.04 -5.13 -13.61
C PHE A 579 0.15 -6.61 -13.98
N ILE A 580 -0.01 -6.91 -15.25
CA ILE A 580 0.18 -8.23 -15.81
C ILE A 580 1.51 -8.23 -16.55
N TYR A 581 2.46 -9.00 -16.05
CA TYR A 581 3.81 -9.08 -16.58
C TYR A 581 4.00 -10.36 -17.40
N SER A 582 4.63 -10.25 -18.54
CA SER A 582 5.03 -11.37 -19.37
C SER A 582 6.46 -11.16 -19.87
N LEU A 583 7.33 -12.11 -19.58
CA LEU A 583 8.71 -12.14 -20.07
C LEU A 583 8.91 -13.42 -20.89
N ARG A 584 9.31 -13.27 -22.16
CA ARG A 584 9.61 -14.40 -23.06
C ARG A 584 11.05 -14.31 -23.53
N GLY A 585 11.79 -15.39 -23.41
CA GLY A 585 13.19 -15.46 -23.83
C GLY A 585 13.94 -16.57 -23.11
N GLY A 586 15.16 -16.87 -23.53
CA GLY A 586 15.99 -17.91 -22.90
C GLY A 586 15.33 -19.29 -22.79
N GLY A 587 14.37 -19.63 -23.68
CA GLY A 587 13.62 -20.89 -23.63
C GLY A 587 12.50 -20.92 -22.57
N ARG A 588 12.21 -19.79 -21.89
CA ARG A 588 11.20 -19.69 -20.83
C ARG A 588 10.15 -18.63 -21.14
N LYS A 589 8.95 -18.85 -20.59
CA LYS A 589 7.88 -17.87 -20.55
C LYS A 589 7.47 -17.69 -19.10
N LEU A 590 7.72 -16.51 -18.56
CA LEU A 590 7.32 -16.12 -17.22
C LEU A 590 6.07 -15.24 -17.32
N HIS A 591 5.12 -15.45 -16.41
CA HIS A 591 3.90 -14.67 -16.34
C HIS A 591 3.60 -14.42 -14.86
N SER A 592 3.29 -13.19 -14.51
CA SER A 592 2.90 -12.82 -13.14
C SER A 592 1.91 -11.67 -13.14
N VAL A 593 1.11 -11.59 -12.08
CA VAL A 593 0.16 -10.51 -11.84
C VAL A 593 0.48 -9.90 -10.48
N SER A 594 0.59 -8.60 -10.41
CA SER A 594 0.94 -7.87 -9.20
C SER A 594 0.23 -6.51 -9.15
N SER A 595 0.01 -5.98 -7.97
CA SER A 595 -0.38 -4.57 -7.77
C SER A 595 0.83 -3.62 -7.76
N ASN A 596 2.06 -4.17 -7.65
CA ASN A 596 3.29 -3.38 -7.66
C ASN A 596 3.69 -3.06 -9.11
N PRO A 597 3.95 -1.78 -9.46
CA PRO A 597 4.42 -1.39 -10.79
C PRO A 597 5.89 -1.74 -11.06
N ASN A 598 6.58 -2.33 -10.09
CA ASN A 598 7.97 -2.72 -10.20
C ASN A 598 8.10 -4.25 -10.28
N VAL A 599 8.94 -4.73 -11.19
CA VAL A 599 9.25 -6.15 -11.34
C VAL A 599 10.75 -6.36 -11.52
N THR A 600 11.29 -7.35 -10.82
CA THR A 600 12.69 -7.74 -10.95
C THR A 600 12.79 -9.19 -11.40
N TYR A 601 13.65 -9.44 -12.37
CA TYR A 601 13.95 -10.77 -12.88
C TYR A 601 15.39 -11.11 -12.57
N SER A 602 15.58 -12.17 -11.80
CA SER A 602 16.88 -12.69 -11.40
C SER A 602 17.16 -14.03 -12.07
N SER A 603 18.43 -14.38 -12.21
CA SER A 603 18.88 -15.67 -12.72
C SER A 603 18.33 -16.01 -14.10
N LEU A 604 18.32 -15.04 -15.01
CA LEU A 604 17.87 -15.23 -16.38
C LEU A 604 18.85 -16.11 -17.17
N HIS A 605 18.35 -16.92 -18.09
CA HIS A 605 19.19 -17.67 -19.03
C HIS A 605 19.70 -16.76 -20.16
N TYR A 606 20.80 -17.14 -20.77
CA TYR A 606 21.33 -16.40 -21.92
C TYR A 606 20.36 -16.39 -23.09
N GLY A 607 20.17 -15.25 -23.73
CA GLY A 607 19.32 -15.10 -24.87
C GLY A 607 18.66 -13.74 -24.99
N ARG A 608 17.86 -13.57 -26.03
CA ARG A 608 17.07 -12.36 -26.22
C ARG A 608 15.75 -12.47 -25.49
N TYR A 609 15.36 -11.40 -24.79
CA TYR A 609 14.15 -11.31 -24.00
C TYR A 609 13.20 -10.25 -24.54
N HIS A 610 11.91 -10.59 -24.51
CA HIS A 610 10.81 -9.69 -24.82
C HIS A 610 9.94 -9.57 -23.56
N PHE A 611 10.03 -8.42 -22.93
CA PHE A 611 9.18 -8.03 -21.81
C PHE A 611 7.93 -7.36 -22.34
N ARG A 612 6.77 -7.68 -21.79
CA ARG A 612 5.50 -7.01 -22.00
C ARG A 612 4.81 -6.84 -20.67
N ALA A 613 4.34 -5.63 -20.40
CA ALA A 613 3.49 -5.33 -19.27
C ALA A 613 2.18 -4.72 -19.76
N GLU A 614 1.11 -5.11 -19.10
CA GLU A 614 -0.24 -4.57 -19.28
C GLU A 614 -0.74 -4.11 -17.91
N VAL A 615 -1.46 -2.99 -17.88
CA VAL A 615 -2.15 -2.52 -16.69
C VAL A 615 -3.66 -2.62 -16.93
N VAL A 616 -4.35 -3.22 -15.96
CA VAL A 616 -5.80 -3.40 -15.99
C VAL A 616 -6.41 -2.81 -14.72
N ASP A 617 -7.67 -2.38 -14.82
CA ASP A 617 -8.48 -1.98 -13.67
C ASP A 617 -9.00 -3.19 -12.88
N VAL A 618 -9.81 -2.94 -11.85
CA VAL A 618 -10.42 -4.01 -11.04
C VAL A 618 -11.38 -4.89 -11.83
N ASP A 619 -11.98 -4.37 -12.89
CA ASP A 619 -12.92 -5.06 -13.77
C ASP A 619 -12.21 -5.84 -14.90
N GLY A 620 -10.88 -5.72 -14.99
CA GLY A 620 -10.07 -6.41 -16.00
C GLY A 620 -9.98 -5.66 -17.33
N HIS A 621 -10.47 -4.40 -17.42
CA HIS A 621 -10.33 -3.61 -18.62
C HIS A 621 -8.88 -3.17 -18.80
N LEU A 622 -8.38 -3.36 -20.03
CA LEU A 622 -7.02 -2.95 -20.37
C LEU A 622 -6.92 -1.42 -20.43
N LEU A 623 -6.09 -0.85 -19.56
CA LEU A 623 -5.84 0.58 -19.47
C LEU A 623 -4.60 1.02 -20.24
N GLY A 624 -3.61 0.14 -20.37
CA GLY A 624 -2.38 0.44 -21.08
C GLY A 624 -1.45 -0.74 -21.22
N ARG A 625 -0.53 -0.65 -22.17
CA ARG A 625 0.50 -1.68 -22.39
C ARG A 625 1.82 -1.06 -22.78
N VAL A 626 2.90 -1.77 -22.41
CA VAL A 626 4.26 -1.39 -22.79
C VAL A 626 5.07 -2.65 -23.08
N ALA A 627 6.03 -2.56 -23.97
CA ALA A 627 6.95 -3.62 -24.29
C ALA A 627 8.40 -3.12 -24.25
N TYR A 628 9.30 -4.01 -23.87
CA TYR A 628 10.74 -3.73 -23.82
C TYR A 628 11.52 -4.97 -24.22
N THR A 629 12.65 -4.77 -24.90
CA THR A 629 13.50 -5.86 -25.34
C THR A 629 14.91 -5.67 -24.83
N PHE A 630 15.55 -6.74 -24.40
CA PHE A 630 16.93 -6.74 -23.96
C PHE A 630 17.60 -8.07 -24.27
N ASN A 631 18.92 -8.09 -24.29
CA ASN A 631 19.72 -9.26 -24.56
C ASN A 631 20.58 -9.64 -23.35
N TYR A 632 20.55 -10.92 -22.96
CA TYR A 632 21.45 -11.47 -21.95
C TYR A 632 22.52 -12.28 -22.68
N PRO A 633 23.69 -11.68 -22.98
CA PRO A 633 24.72 -12.31 -23.78
C PRO A 633 25.35 -13.48 -23.03
N ARG A 634 25.77 -14.48 -23.77
CA ARG A 634 26.59 -15.56 -23.21
C ARG A 634 27.95 -15.00 -22.83
N PRO A 635 28.52 -15.39 -21.66
CA PRO A 635 29.92 -15.05 -21.35
C PRO A 635 30.84 -15.46 -22.47
N LEU A 636 31.92 -14.73 -22.68
CA LEU A 636 32.88 -15.02 -23.71
C LEU A 636 33.36 -16.48 -23.69
N LEU A 637 33.55 -17.03 -22.49
CA LEU A 637 33.96 -18.43 -22.28
C LEU A 637 32.89 -19.48 -22.68
N LEU A 638 31.60 -19.09 -22.78
CA LEU A 638 30.51 -19.96 -23.23
C LEU A 638 29.97 -19.56 -24.60
N SER A 639 30.69 -18.73 -25.33
CA SER A 639 30.35 -18.33 -26.69
C SER A 639 30.68 -19.43 -27.70
N ILE A 640 29.99 -19.45 -28.85
CA ILE A 640 30.29 -20.39 -29.93
C ILE A 640 31.76 -20.34 -30.32
N PRO A 641 32.40 -19.17 -30.51
CA PRO A 641 33.85 -19.08 -30.76
C PRO A 641 34.68 -19.74 -29.68
N ALA A 642 34.32 -19.59 -28.39
CA ALA A 642 35.03 -20.24 -27.29
C ALA A 642 34.91 -21.78 -27.35
N PHE A 643 33.74 -22.31 -27.66
CA PHE A 643 33.59 -23.76 -27.87
C PHE A 643 34.35 -24.27 -29.07
N VAL A 644 34.42 -23.50 -30.16
CA VAL A 644 35.28 -23.83 -31.31
C VAL A 644 36.76 -23.80 -30.89
N PHE A 645 37.19 -22.82 -30.13
CA PHE A 645 38.53 -22.76 -29.56
C PHE A 645 38.82 -23.96 -28.65
N TYR A 646 37.88 -24.27 -27.72
CA TYR A 646 38.04 -25.45 -26.84
C TYR A 646 38.09 -26.74 -27.62
N PHE A 647 37.31 -26.88 -28.70
CA PHE A 647 37.37 -28.04 -29.57
C PHE A 647 38.74 -28.18 -30.25
N PHE A 648 39.29 -27.09 -30.80
CA PHE A 648 40.63 -27.12 -31.40
C PHE A 648 41.73 -27.32 -30.35
N LEU A 649 41.56 -26.71 -29.16
CA LEU A 649 42.49 -26.95 -28.06
C LEU A 649 42.46 -28.41 -27.61
N PHE A 650 41.23 -28.99 -27.49
CA PHE A 650 41.09 -30.39 -27.16
C PHE A 650 41.69 -31.32 -28.25
N CYS A 651 41.44 -31.04 -29.51
CA CYS A 651 42.03 -31.77 -30.61
C CYS A 651 43.57 -31.64 -30.62
N SER A 652 44.12 -30.45 -30.35
CA SER A 652 45.54 -30.23 -30.22
C SER A 652 46.18 -30.98 -29.05
N LEU A 653 45.49 -30.95 -27.87
CA LEU A 653 45.90 -31.73 -26.72
C LEU A 653 45.80 -33.25 -26.97
N LEU A 654 44.80 -33.69 -27.71
CA LEU A 654 44.62 -35.09 -28.09
C LEU A 654 45.76 -35.53 -29.01
N VAL A 655 46.10 -34.73 -30.05
CA VAL A 655 47.24 -34.98 -30.93
C VAL A 655 48.56 -34.99 -30.15
N TRP A 656 48.75 -33.99 -29.25
CA TRP A 656 49.89 -33.96 -28.37
C TRP A 656 49.96 -35.17 -27.45
N PHE A 657 48.82 -35.59 -26.87
CA PHE A 657 48.72 -36.76 -25.99
C PHE A 657 49.03 -38.05 -26.77
N VAL A 658 48.47 -38.19 -28.00
CA VAL A 658 48.72 -39.34 -28.85
C VAL A 658 50.23 -39.39 -29.24
N ARG A 659 50.83 -38.22 -29.63
CA ARG A 659 52.30 -38.15 -29.91
C ARG A 659 53.09 -38.48 -28.67
N TRP A 660 52.77 -37.85 -27.52
CA TRP A 660 53.46 -38.14 -26.26
C TRP A 660 53.33 -39.62 -25.87
N ARG A 661 52.17 -40.21 -26.08
CA ARG A 661 51.97 -41.64 -25.80
C ARG A 661 52.71 -42.52 -26.79
N THR A 662 52.73 -42.18 -28.09
CA THR A 662 53.52 -42.92 -29.09
C THR A 662 55.01 -42.78 -28.80
N ASP A 663 55.53 -41.58 -28.50
CA ASP A 663 56.93 -41.39 -28.13
C ASP A 663 57.30 -42.17 -26.86
N ARG A 664 56.40 -42.14 -25.85
CA ARG A 664 56.59 -42.98 -24.64
C ARG A 664 56.53 -44.48 -24.94
N MET A 665 55.71 -44.91 -25.89
CA MET A 665 55.66 -46.33 -26.26
C MET A 665 56.92 -46.74 -27.01
N VAL A 666 57.40 -45.83 -27.86
CA VAL A 666 58.67 -46.08 -28.56
C VAL A 666 59.83 -46.11 -27.54
N TYR A 667 59.85 -45.14 -26.60
CA TYR A 667 60.82 -45.09 -25.50
C TYR A 667 60.70 -46.33 -24.57
N ARG A 668 59.52 -46.76 -24.29
CA ARG A 668 59.26 -47.94 -23.44
C ARG A 668 59.63 -49.26 -24.17
N ARG A 669 59.47 -49.33 -25.51
CA ARG A 669 59.93 -50.48 -26.26
C ARG A 669 61.44 -50.53 -26.32
N ALA A 670 62.14 -49.38 -26.48
CA ALA A 670 63.58 -49.29 -26.40
C ALA A 670 64.13 -49.73 -25.04
N ARG A 671 63.51 -49.22 -23.95
CA ARG A 671 63.85 -49.58 -22.55
C ARG A 671 63.47 -51.01 -22.17
N LYS A 672 62.41 -51.61 -22.81
CA LYS A 672 62.04 -52.98 -22.53
C LYS A 672 63.04 -53.98 -23.01
N MET A 673 63.73 -53.69 -24.14
CA MET A 673 64.79 -54.56 -24.63
C MET A 673 66.05 -54.46 -23.75
N GLU A 674 66.30 -53.30 -23.08
CA GLU A 674 67.39 -53.24 -22.09
C GLU A 674 67.03 -53.76 -20.71
N ALA A 675 65.69 -53.64 -20.33
CA ALA A 675 65.26 -54.00 -18.99
C ALA A 675 64.90 -55.52 -18.87
N GLU A 676 64.74 -56.25 -19.97
CA GLU A 676 64.52 -57.67 -19.94
C GLU A 676 65.80 -58.44 -19.55
N LYS A 677 66.95 -57.78 -19.76
CA LYS A 677 68.23 -58.35 -19.30
C LYS A 677 68.51 -58.09 -17.79
N MET A 678 67.75 -57.15 -17.15
CA MET A 678 68.00 -56.78 -15.75
C MET A 678 66.89 -57.25 -14.80
N ARG A 679 65.88 -57.91 -15.35
CA ARG A 679 64.67 -58.25 -14.57
C ARG A 679 64.60 -59.66 -14.03
N GLN A 680 65.63 -60.45 -14.21
CA GLN A 680 65.73 -61.78 -13.60
C GLN A 680 66.22 -61.77 -12.12
N ASP A 681 66.79 -60.66 -11.66
CA ASP A 681 67.43 -60.61 -10.31
C ASP A 681 66.64 -59.86 -9.25
N LEU A 682 65.50 -59.16 -9.61
CA LEU A 682 64.82 -58.25 -8.66
C LEU A 682 63.33 -58.60 -8.33
N LYS A 683 62.96 -59.85 -8.66
CA LYS A 683 61.54 -60.22 -8.50
C LYS A 683 61.09 -60.74 -7.15
N MET A 684 61.93 -60.73 -6.18
CA MET A 684 61.62 -61.34 -4.85
C MET A 684 61.48 -60.36 -3.69
N ALA A 685 61.70 -59.05 -3.90
CA ALA A 685 61.77 -58.12 -2.73
C ALA A 685 60.66 -57.10 -2.65
N GLU A 686 59.75 -56.93 -3.65
CA GLU A 686 58.86 -55.79 -3.71
C GLU A 686 57.35 -56.05 -3.51
N GLN A 687 56.98 -57.25 -3.26
CA GLN A 687 55.52 -57.63 -3.12
C GLN A 687 54.96 -57.39 -1.71
N GLU A 688 55.72 -57.11 -0.71
CA GLU A 688 55.15 -56.90 0.65
C GLU A 688 54.88 -55.45 1.03
N GLN A 689 55.42 -54.44 0.33
CA GLN A 689 55.25 -53.01 0.71
C GLN A 689 54.04 -52.31 0.11
N ILE A 690 53.43 -52.84 -0.95
CA ILE A 690 52.36 -52.13 -1.67
C ILE A 690 50.97 -52.34 -1.04
N ILE A 691 50.79 -53.41 -0.28
CA ILE A 691 49.46 -53.71 0.33
C ILE A 691 49.18 -52.83 1.54
N GLU A 692 50.20 -52.34 2.22
CA GLU A 692 50.01 -51.51 3.45
C GLU A 692 49.65 -50.06 3.18
N SER A 693 50.10 -49.47 2.06
CA SER A 693 49.87 -48.05 1.72
C SER A 693 48.48 -47.80 1.14
N GLN A 694 47.90 -48.75 0.42
CA GLN A 694 46.55 -48.62 -0.15
C GLN A 694 45.44 -48.70 0.90
N LYS A 695 45.68 -49.36 2.03
CA LYS A 695 44.73 -49.48 3.12
C LYS A 695 44.63 -48.19 3.95
N GLN A 696 45.66 -47.39 4.03
CA GLN A 696 45.64 -46.13 4.74
C GLN A 696 44.92 -45.00 3.95
N GLN A 697 45.05 -44.95 2.63
CA GLN A 697 44.40 -43.93 1.81
C GLN A 697 42.85 -44.09 1.75
N LEU A 698 42.37 -45.32 1.75
CA LEU A 698 40.94 -45.62 1.74
C LEU A 698 40.26 -45.22 3.09
N LEU A 699 41.02 -45.34 4.19
CA LEU A 699 40.51 -45.01 5.52
C LEU A 699 40.40 -43.47 5.74
N GLU A 700 41.35 -42.71 5.15
CA GLU A 700 41.31 -41.23 5.19
C GLU A 700 40.13 -40.64 4.39
N GLN A 701 39.83 -41.17 3.20
CA GLN A 701 38.69 -40.78 2.40
C GLN A 701 37.34 -41.03 3.11
N GLN A 702 37.22 -42.17 3.78
CA GLN A 702 35.98 -42.49 4.55
C GLN A 702 35.79 -41.56 5.76
N LEU A 703 36.86 -41.09 6.37
CA LEU A 703 36.81 -40.11 7.45
C LEU A 703 36.41 -38.70 7.00
N GLN A 704 36.87 -38.27 5.83
CA GLN A 704 36.50 -37.00 5.25
C GLN A 704 35.02 -36.94 4.84
N ASP A 705 34.48 -38.02 4.26
CA ASP A 705 33.07 -38.08 3.85
C ASP A 705 32.12 -38.13 5.08
N LYS A 706 32.51 -38.77 6.14
CA LYS A 706 31.77 -38.74 7.41
C LYS A 706 31.81 -37.34 8.07
N GLY A 707 32.95 -36.62 7.95
CA GLY A 707 33.07 -35.26 8.44
C GLY A 707 32.15 -34.27 7.74
N ARG A 708 32.00 -34.39 6.40
CA ARG A 708 31.07 -33.59 5.62
C ARG A 708 29.61 -33.83 5.99
N LYS A 709 29.25 -35.07 6.28
CA LYS A 709 27.90 -35.49 6.65
C LYS A 709 27.46 -34.93 8.00
N ILE A 710 28.39 -34.83 8.98
CA ILE A 710 28.14 -34.23 10.29
C ILE A 710 27.98 -32.71 10.21
N ALA A 711 28.80 -32.05 9.39
CA ALA A 711 28.69 -30.61 9.16
C ALA A 711 27.33 -30.24 8.51
N SER A 712 26.86 -31.07 7.57
CA SER A 712 25.55 -30.90 6.93
C SER A 712 24.40 -31.06 7.94
N MET A 713 24.42 -32.09 8.78
CA MET A 713 23.41 -32.31 9.82
C MET A 713 23.37 -31.20 10.87
N ALA A 714 24.50 -30.62 11.21
CA ALA A 714 24.59 -29.48 12.12
C ALA A 714 23.98 -28.21 11.49
N MET A 715 24.18 -28.02 10.19
CA MET A 715 23.64 -26.89 9.43
C MET A 715 22.11 -26.98 9.29
N ASP A 716 21.58 -28.17 9.03
CA ASP A 716 20.13 -28.43 8.94
C ASP A 716 19.41 -28.18 10.28
N ALA A 717 20.00 -28.57 11.40
CA ALA A 717 19.46 -28.30 12.72
C ALA A 717 19.39 -26.79 13.05
N VAL A 718 20.39 -26.00 12.57
CA VAL A 718 20.41 -24.53 12.72
C VAL A 718 19.33 -23.87 11.89
N MET A 719 19.15 -24.31 10.64
CA MET A 719 18.12 -23.78 9.76
C MET A 719 16.70 -24.00 10.30
N HIS A 720 16.42 -25.19 10.85
CA HIS A 720 15.13 -25.47 11.47
C HIS A 720 14.87 -24.63 12.72
N LYS A 721 15.89 -24.39 13.54
CA LYS A 721 15.79 -23.55 14.74
C LYS A 721 15.55 -22.08 14.37
N GLN A 722 16.16 -21.60 13.27
CA GLN A 722 15.95 -20.26 12.75
C GLN A 722 14.52 -20.08 12.24
N GLN A 723 13.99 -21.01 11.46
CA GLN A 723 12.63 -20.96 10.93
C GLN A 723 11.57 -20.90 12.05
N VAL A 724 11.75 -21.64 13.13
CA VAL A 724 10.86 -21.62 14.30
C VAL A 724 10.96 -20.27 15.04
N SER A 725 12.16 -19.69 15.15
CA SER A 725 12.38 -18.38 15.77
C SER A 725 11.75 -17.24 14.95
N ASP A 726 11.86 -17.28 13.63
CA ASP A 726 11.28 -16.28 12.72
C ASP A 726 9.75 -16.33 12.78
N ILE A 727 9.16 -17.52 12.83
CA ILE A 727 7.70 -17.70 13.01
C ILE A 727 7.26 -17.17 14.39
N GLN A 728 8.06 -17.35 15.44
CA GLN A 728 7.78 -16.80 16.78
C GLN A 728 7.80 -15.27 16.80
N GLN A 729 8.70 -14.65 16.03
CA GLN A 729 8.83 -13.20 15.91
C GLN A 729 7.66 -12.62 15.10
N GLU A 730 7.32 -13.26 13.98
CA GLU A 730 6.22 -12.82 13.10
C GLU A 730 4.85 -12.91 13.78
N LEU A 731 4.64 -13.91 14.62
CA LEU A 731 3.44 -14.06 15.44
C LEU A 731 3.35 -13.04 16.59
N LYS A 732 4.49 -12.52 17.08
CA LYS A 732 4.51 -11.45 18.08
C LYS A 732 4.15 -10.09 17.52
N ASP A 733 4.51 -9.84 16.26
CA ASP A 733 4.46 -8.50 15.67
C ASP A 733 3.18 -8.23 14.87
N HIS A 734 2.44 -9.27 14.41
CA HIS A 734 1.38 -9.10 13.40
C HIS A 734 -0.01 -9.66 13.74
N VAL A 735 -0.24 -10.24 14.91
CA VAL A 735 -1.54 -10.84 15.24
C VAL A 735 -2.07 -10.35 16.59
N PRO A 736 -3.13 -9.55 16.62
CA PRO A 736 -3.79 -9.17 17.88
C PRO A 736 -4.70 -10.30 18.35
N LEU A 737 -4.13 -11.28 19.02
CA LEU A 737 -4.86 -12.37 19.66
C LEU A 737 -5.02 -12.09 21.18
N GLY A 738 -6.19 -12.43 21.74
CA GLY A 738 -6.46 -12.32 23.16
C GLY A 738 -5.54 -13.20 24.00
N LEU A 739 -5.36 -12.82 25.26
CA LEU A 739 -4.38 -13.40 26.21
C LEU A 739 -4.42 -14.94 26.30
N SER A 740 -5.58 -15.59 26.13
CA SER A 740 -5.69 -17.06 26.25
C SER A 740 -5.17 -17.78 24.99
N SER A 741 -5.44 -17.27 23.82
CA SER A 741 -4.97 -17.86 22.55
C SER A 741 -3.46 -17.69 22.36
N ARG A 742 -2.89 -16.60 22.88
CA ARG A 742 -1.46 -16.35 22.85
C ARG A 742 -0.70 -17.37 23.70
N HIS A 743 -1.25 -17.73 24.87
CA HIS A 743 -0.66 -18.76 25.77
C HIS A 743 -0.70 -20.16 25.17
N GLU A 744 -1.68 -20.46 24.37
CA GLU A 744 -1.84 -21.78 23.74
C GLU A 744 -0.88 -21.95 22.56
N ILE A 745 -0.70 -20.93 21.76
CA ILE A 745 0.28 -20.91 20.66
C ILE A 745 1.71 -20.90 21.20
N GLU A 746 1.98 -20.14 22.26
CA GLU A 746 3.29 -20.18 22.93
C GLU A 746 3.59 -21.53 23.60
N ARG A 747 2.57 -22.28 24.01
CA ARG A 747 2.71 -23.65 24.57
C ARG A 747 2.99 -24.65 23.45
N MET A 748 2.31 -24.55 22.29
CA MET A 748 2.58 -25.41 21.13
C MET A 748 3.98 -25.18 20.55
N LEU A 749 4.39 -23.93 20.45
CA LEU A 749 5.71 -23.58 19.96
C LEU A 749 6.82 -24.03 20.93
N ARG A 750 6.61 -23.99 22.24
CA ARG A 750 7.54 -24.59 23.23
C ARG A 750 7.63 -26.10 23.04
N HIS A 751 6.52 -26.76 22.79
CA HIS A 751 6.51 -28.23 22.59
C HIS A 751 7.30 -28.65 21.34
N VAL A 752 7.24 -27.84 20.27
CA VAL A 752 8.03 -28.06 19.04
C VAL A 752 9.52 -27.77 19.28
N THR A 753 9.85 -26.78 20.09
CA THR A 753 11.23 -26.44 20.44
C THR A 753 11.86 -27.50 21.35
N ASP A 754 11.10 -28.03 22.31
CA ASP A 754 11.54 -29.10 23.22
C ASP A 754 11.79 -30.43 22.49
N HIS A 755 11.08 -30.70 21.39
CA HIS A 755 11.33 -31.88 20.55
C HIS A 755 12.60 -31.77 19.68
N ILE A 756 13.04 -30.58 19.36
CA ILE A 756 14.28 -30.36 18.59
C ILE A 756 15.53 -30.43 19.49
N ASP A 757 15.40 -30.17 20.79
CA ASP A 757 16.47 -30.26 21.78
C ASP A 757 16.53 -31.67 22.46
N SER A 758 15.92 -32.71 21.87
CA SER A 758 15.87 -34.02 22.49
C SER A 758 17.28 -34.65 22.63
N ASP A 759 17.53 -35.29 23.76
CA ASP A 759 18.80 -35.98 24.09
C ASP A 759 19.20 -37.04 23.04
N GLU A 760 18.29 -37.51 22.22
CA GLU A 760 18.49 -38.47 21.16
C GLU A 760 19.36 -37.96 20.01
N TYR A 761 19.13 -36.74 19.54
CA TYR A 761 19.97 -36.08 18.53
C TYR A 761 21.38 -35.79 19.05
N TRP A 762 21.48 -35.44 20.35
CA TRP A 762 22.78 -35.19 20.94
C TRP A 762 23.59 -36.51 21.11
N ASN A 763 22.96 -37.61 21.38
CA ASN A 763 23.66 -38.90 21.50
C ASN A 763 24.21 -39.40 20.16
N ILE A 764 23.40 -39.25 19.07
CA ILE A 764 23.85 -39.53 17.70
C ILE A 764 25.01 -38.64 17.28
N TYR A 765 24.93 -37.33 17.60
CA TYR A 765 26.00 -36.38 17.32
C TYR A 765 27.29 -36.74 18.08
N ARG A 766 27.20 -37.07 19.36
CA ARG A 766 28.32 -37.42 20.21
C ARG A 766 29.05 -38.65 19.70
N GLU A 767 28.32 -39.72 19.36
CA GLU A 767 28.91 -40.97 18.86
C GLU A 767 29.64 -40.76 17.53
N ASN A 768 29.04 -40.03 16.60
CA ASN A 768 29.65 -39.76 15.33
C ASN A 768 30.85 -38.77 15.44
N PHE A 769 30.78 -37.82 16.37
CA PHE A 769 31.86 -36.86 16.61
C PHE A 769 33.09 -37.55 17.23
N ASP A 770 32.86 -38.46 18.22
CA ASP A 770 33.93 -39.25 18.84
C ASP A 770 34.62 -40.20 17.86
N LEU A 771 33.88 -40.73 16.90
CA LEU A 771 34.40 -41.60 15.84
C LEU A 771 35.40 -40.88 14.91
N ILE A 772 35.19 -39.61 14.64
CA ILE A 772 36.01 -38.78 13.76
C ILE A 772 37.16 -38.13 14.53
N HIS A 773 36.91 -37.68 15.72
CA HIS A 773 37.85 -36.90 16.51
C HIS A 773 38.53 -37.71 17.61
N LYS A 774 38.87 -38.99 17.33
CA LYS A 774 39.65 -39.87 18.20
C LYS A 774 39.13 -39.96 19.63
N MET A 775 37.82 -40.22 19.79
CA MET A 775 37.17 -40.39 21.10
C MET A 775 37.22 -39.14 21.97
N PHE A 776 37.05 -37.98 21.37
CA PHE A 776 37.20 -36.67 21.99
C PHE A 776 36.37 -36.48 23.27
N PHE A 777 35.10 -36.83 23.23
CA PHE A 777 34.25 -36.68 24.42
C PHE A 777 34.62 -37.64 25.51
N ARG A 778 35.07 -38.82 25.17
CA ARG A 778 35.54 -39.82 26.15
C ARG A 778 36.80 -39.30 26.81
N ASN A 779 37.77 -38.86 26.05
CA ASN A 779 39.07 -38.35 26.57
C ASN A 779 38.85 -37.07 27.41
N LEU A 780 37.91 -36.22 27.02
CA LEU A 780 37.56 -35.03 27.78
C LEU A 780 36.89 -35.36 29.11
N ARG A 781 36.05 -36.37 29.15
CA ARG A 781 35.34 -36.78 30.38
C ARG A 781 36.25 -37.55 31.34
N GLU A 782 37.17 -38.34 30.81
CA GLU A 782 38.15 -39.06 31.65
C GLU A 782 39.17 -38.08 32.27
N ARG A 783 39.59 -37.06 31.50
CA ARG A 783 40.62 -36.12 31.94
C ARG A 783 40.09 -34.97 32.78
N TYR A 784 38.77 -34.62 32.59
CA TYR A 784 38.10 -33.51 33.27
C TYR A 784 36.67 -33.94 33.74
N PRO A 785 36.55 -34.73 34.82
CA PRO A 785 35.26 -35.27 35.28
C PRO A 785 34.25 -34.20 35.74
N ALA A 786 34.69 -32.97 35.98
CA ALA A 786 33.84 -31.83 36.39
C ALA A 786 33.07 -31.18 35.25
N LEU A 787 33.19 -31.65 34.02
CA LEU A 787 32.48 -31.11 32.84
C LEU A 787 31.07 -31.68 32.76
N THR A 788 30.09 -30.81 32.69
CA THR A 788 28.69 -31.17 32.46
C THR A 788 28.42 -31.48 30.99
N THR A 789 27.27 -32.08 30.68
CA THR A 789 26.84 -32.34 29.29
C THR A 789 26.80 -31.06 28.48
N THR A 790 26.40 -29.95 29.06
CA THR A 790 26.39 -28.64 28.42
C THR A 790 27.81 -28.14 28.17
N ASP A 791 28.75 -28.38 29.09
CA ASP A 791 30.15 -28.01 28.83
C ASP A 791 30.78 -28.82 27.69
N LEU A 792 30.41 -30.10 27.58
CA LEU A 792 30.88 -30.99 26.50
C LEU A 792 30.33 -30.55 25.14
N LYS A 793 29.06 -30.18 25.07
CA LYS A 793 28.46 -29.56 23.87
C LYS A 793 29.27 -28.31 23.43
N PHE A 794 29.60 -27.48 24.39
CA PHE A 794 30.36 -26.27 24.17
C PHE A 794 31.81 -26.55 23.70
N CYS A 795 32.46 -27.57 24.27
CA CYS A 795 33.78 -28.02 23.81
C CYS A 795 33.78 -28.50 22.35
N ALA A 796 32.73 -29.25 21.95
CA ALA A 796 32.59 -29.70 20.57
C ALA A 796 32.43 -28.54 19.58
N LEU A 797 31.64 -27.55 19.91
CA LEU A 797 31.42 -26.36 19.07
C LEU A 797 32.72 -25.54 18.92
N LEU A 798 33.50 -25.46 19.99
CA LEU A 798 34.80 -24.78 19.98
C LEU A 798 35.83 -25.57 19.18
N ARG A 799 35.85 -26.92 19.24
CA ARG A 799 36.75 -27.76 18.45
C ARG A 799 36.46 -27.68 16.96
N LEU A 800 35.19 -27.43 16.55
CA LEU A 800 34.80 -27.13 15.17
C LEU A 800 35.19 -25.72 14.72
N ASN A 801 35.86 -24.97 15.58
CA ASN A 801 36.33 -23.60 15.32
C ASN A 801 35.21 -22.60 14.96
N LEU A 802 34.01 -22.77 15.56
CA LEU A 802 32.88 -21.87 15.35
C LEU A 802 33.12 -20.53 16.05
N SER A 803 32.66 -19.42 15.40
CA SER A 803 32.80 -18.09 15.97
C SER A 803 31.92 -17.89 17.21
N THR A 804 32.25 -16.90 18.06
CA THR A 804 31.45 -16.56 19.23
C THR A 804 29.99 -16.22 18.89
N LYS A 805 29.76 -15.63 17.69
CA LYS A 805 28.42 -15.33 17.18
C LYS A 805 27.68 -16.62 16.81
N ASP A 806 28.34 -17.54 16.13
CA ASP A 806 27.73 -18.82 15.74
C ASP A 806 27.42 -19.67 16.96
N ILE A 807 28.31 -19.71 17.95
CA ILE A 807 28.10 -20.43 19.21
C ILE A 807 26.95 -19.80 20.00
N ALA A 808 26.84 -18.47 20.06
CA ALA A 808 25.73 -17.77 20.70
C ALA A 808 24.40 -18.14 20.04
N HIS A 809 24.40 -18.17 18.74
CA HIS A 809 23.26 -18.54 17.92
C HIS A 809 22.86 -20.01 18.12
N PHE A 810 23.89 -20.91 18.14
CA PHE A 810 23.70 -22.35 18.33
C PHE A 810 23.18 -22.74 19.72
N THR A 811 23.58 -22.01 20.74
CA THR A 811 23.26 -22.33 22.16
C THR A 811 22.09 -21.54 22.71
N GLY A 812 21.55 -20.56 21.95
CA GLY A 812 20.51 -19.65 22.42
C GLY A 812 20.98 -18.67 23.51
N LEU A 813 22.28 -18.51 23.66
CA LEU A 813 22.90 -17.60 24.63
C LEU A 813 23.21 -16.25 24.01
N THR A 814 23.22 -15.20 24.81
CA THR A 814 23.77 -13.91 24.36
C THR A 814 25.29 -14.01 24.16
N ILE A 815 25.86 -13.15 23.33
CA ILE A 815 27.31 -13.07 23.11
C ILE A 815 28.06 -12.98 24.44
N ARG A 816 27.59 -12.18 25.38
CA ARG A 816 28.11 -12.10 26.74
C ARG A 816 27.95 -13.42 27.52
N GLY A 817 26.84 -14.13 27.27
CA GLY A 817 26.59 -15.45 27.84
C GLY A 817 27.59 -16.51 27.36
N VAL A 818 27.96 -16.46 26.07
CA VAL A 818 28.99 -17.33 25.49
C VAL A 818 30.38 -17.01 26.01
N GLU A 819 30.72 -15.74 26.17
CA GLU A 819 31.99 -15.33 26.77
C GLU A 819 32.09 -15.78 28.25
N GLY A 820 30.99 -15.61 28.97
CA GLY A 820 30.90 -16.14 30.35
C GLY A 820 31.03 -17.69 30.42
N ALA A 821 30.46 -18.40 29.44
CA ALA A 821 30.59 -19.84 29.33
C ALA A 821 32.04 -20.25 28.98
N ARG A 822 32.70 -19.55 28.05
CA ARG A 822 34.12 -19.74 27.72
C ARG A 822 35.02 -19.52 28.94
N TYR A 823 34.74 -18.50 29.74
CA TYR A 823 35.51 -18.22 30.95
C TYR A 823 35.36 -19.32 32.01
N ARG A 824 34.12 -19.80 32.24
CA ARG A 824 33.86 -20.93 33.19
C ARG A 824 34.50 -22.23 32.68
N LEU A 825 34.38 -22.49 31.38
CA LEU A 825 34.96 -23.69 30.77
C LEU A 825 36.49 -23.67 30.87
N ARG A 826 37.12 -22.53 30.63
CA ARG A 826 38.56 -22.36 30.81
C ARG A 826 39.04 -22.68 32.23
N ARG A 827 38.27 -22.28 33.22
CA ARG A 827 38.57 -22.64 34.63
C ARG A 827 38.42 -24.14 34.89
N LYS A 828 37.36 -24.77 34.39
CA LYS A 828 37.13 -26.20 34.52
C LYS A 828 38.18 -27.07 33.85
N LEU A 829 38.69 -26.60 32.71
CA LEU A 829 39.77 -27.27 31.95
C LEU A 829 41.16 -26.92 32.45
N GLN A 830 41.28 -26.03 33.47
CA GLN A 830 42.53 -25.59 34.09
C GLN A 830 43.57 -25.05 33.10
N ILE A 831 43.11 -24.31 32.07
CA ILE A 831 43.99 -23.79 31.02
C ILE A 831 44.75 -22.53 31.48
N PRO A 832 46.10 -22.49 31.40
CA PRO A 832 46.89 -21.33 31.83
C PRO A 832 46.56 -20.03 31.09
N GLY A 833 46.85 -18.89 31.73
CA GLY A 833 46.69 -17.56 31.08
C GLY A 833 47.59 -17.46 29.89
N GLY A 834 46.99 -17.11 28.67
CA GLY A 834 47.76 -16.94 27.43
C GLY A 834 47.48 -17.98 26.33
N GLN A 835 46.98 -19.16 26.63
CA GLN A 835 46.64 -20.18 25.64
C GLN A 835 45.21 -20.06 25.17
N SER A 836 45.00 -20.14 23.85
CA SER A 836 43.65 -20.12 23.24
C SER A 836 42.85 -21.37 23.66
N LEU A 837 41.63 -21.17 24.20
CA LEU A 837 40.73 -22.28 24.56
C LEU A 837 40.36 -23.16 23.36
N THR A 838 40.21 -22.54 22.17
CA THR A 838 39.89 -23.25 20.93
C THR A 838 41.08 -24.08 20.44
N GLU A 839 42.30 -23.53 20.44
CA GLU A 839 43.50 -24.27 20.08
C GLU A 839 43.76 -25.44 21.05
N PHE A 840 43.62 -25.18 22.32
CA PHE A 840 43.73 -26.25 23.33
C PHE A 840 42.77 -27.42 23.05
N LEU A 841 41.54 -27.16 22.70
CA LEU A 841 40.54 -28.20 22.39
C LEU A 841 40.75 -28.88 21.04
N ILE A 842 41.39 -28.19 20.08
CA ILE A 842 41.75 -28.76 18.78
C ILE A 842 42.93 -29.73 18.95
N ASP A 843 43.93 -29.37 19.77
CA ASP A 843 45.15 -30.12 19.99
C ASP A 843 44.97 -31.27 21.01
N LEU A 844 43.84 -31.32 21.67
CA LEU A 844 43.57 -32.37 22.67
C LEU A 844 43.44 -33.74 21.96
N LYS A 845 44.42 -34.57 22.08
CA LYS A 845 44.47 -35.94 21.54
C LYS A 845 43.78 -36.90 22.47
#